data_16cdf71fa20c3911c9b41cf2afe510dc
#
_entry.id   16cdf71fa20c3911c9b41cf2afe510dc
#
_cell.length_a   1.000
_cell.length_b   1.000
_cell.length_c   1.000
_cell.angle_alpha   90.00
_cell.angle_beta   90.00
_cell.angle_gamma   90.00
#
_symmetry.space_group_name_H-M   'P 1'
#
loop_
_entity.id
_entity.type
_entity.pdbx_description
1 polymer ?
#
loop_
_entity_poly.entity_id
_entity_poly.type
_entity_poly.pdbx_seq_one_letter_code
_entity_poly.pdbx_strand_id
1 'polypeptide(L)'
;VGSEMCIRDSLKYLEHVVELGKVQAATTPEEMSGAFDAFNGFLGLYYDLAKMELQKAGIDTPPIRNFAIDKALERIDARLDCADFTIPALIRMLREHRGTRLNEEQAQKIEQSLIHFKYWLDEPGDVHACFFTENHQILYHSAEYLVGQMYPDVVFPNNGMTGAEHHAHATAFLRRWLNWRERFGFSEWLTQGYYMDDMLGLVNLMIYADEADIRTRCRMLIDMLVFDLAVNHFEGHLPTTHGRVYTRFIIEPDYEDCSAVMALLFDKGYAGTMSNCAVMLAANGYVCPKAILAAAAAPTGIQTNRERMSIDVADAKYYGVDPADFDNIMFFWGQQTYSDRLTIENSLKVFPTWNWMTNRVRAYYERYKLHDEAGAPCVDAPDFTAMTQVDIYTRRTPDYILSCAQDFRKGRMGYQQHPWTASLGGKAVIFTTNPASTEYSNRPNCWAGNLTLPRAVQHENVLLCLYRVEPDFVDYLYSHLYFPRHEMDEVVEKEGWIFGRKGDGYAAVYSLLPGYWEKKDPAMFKELYAESWQEKYDRADDYEYIAQGHANVWVIEMGSKAENGSFEAFMDGFAGKKVCGDTHNLIYQSPSQGEITFGWNRPLTVGGETICIHGYKRYDNEFAQTEFDAGAIEINAGGHQTILDFEKAERTDI
;
A
#
# COMPACT_ATOMS: atom_id res chain seq x y z
N VAL A 1 -11.50 21.48 -23.11
CA VAL A 1 -12.59 20.60 -22.67
C VAL A 1 -12.09 19.64 -21.58
N GLY A 2 -10.93 19.00 -21.73
CA GLY A 2 -10.38 18.11 -20.69
C GLY A 2 -9.97 18.80 -19.40
N SER A 3 -9.35 19.99 -19.47
CA SER A 3 -8.91 20.73 -18.28
C SER A 3 -10.09 21.35 -17.47
N GLU A 4 -11.17 21.75 -18.12
CA GLU A 4 -12.35 22.30 -17.44
C GLU A 4 -13.14 21.23 -16.68
N MET A 5 -13.21 19.99 -17.20
CA MET A 5 -13.87 18.88 -16.53
C MET A 5 -13.11 18.46 -15.28
N CYS A 6 -11.77 18.33 -15.37
CA CYS A 6 -10.92 18.00 -14.21
C CYS A 6 -10.95 19.07 -13.11
N ILE A 7 -10.97 20.36 -13.44
CA ILE A 7 -11.10 21.45 -12.46
C ILE A 7 -12.46 21.36 -11.74
N ARG A 8 -13.52 21.04 -12.48
CA ARG A 8 -14.86 20.88 -11.90
C ARG A 8 -14.94 19.70 -10.94
N ASP A 9 -14.30 18.58 -11.29
CA ASP A 9 -14.30 17.37 -10.44
C ASP A 9 -13.43 17.57 -9.19
N SER A 10 -12.28 18.25 -9.31
CA SER A 10 -11.47 18.67 -8.17
C SER A 10 -12.24 19.56 -7.19
N LEU A 11 -12.96 20.57 -7.69
CA LEU A 11 -13.77 21.44 -6.85
C LEU A 11 -14.91 20.68 -6.16
N LYS A 12 -15.60 19.78 -6.88
CA LYS A 12 -16.64 18.92 -6.28
C LYS A 12 -16.12 18.05 -5.16
N TYR A 13 -14.92 17.47 -5.33
CA TYR A 13 -14.31 16.67 -4.27
C TYR A 13 -13.98 17.53 -3.04
N LEU A 14 -13.40 18.71 -3.23
CA LEU A 14 -13.11 19.64 -2.13
C LEU A 14 -14.40 20.12 -1.43
N GLU A 15 -15.48 20.41 -2.18
CA GLU A 15 -16.81 20.72 -1.62
C GLU A 15 -17.33 19.54 -0.79
N HIS A 16 -17.22 18.32 -1.29
CA HIS A 16 -17.61 17.12 -0.55
C HIS A 16 -16.82 16.97 0.75
N VAL A 17 -15.50 17.17 0.74
CA VAL A 17 -14.66 17.16 1.95
C VAL A 17 -15.13 18.21 2.95
N VAL A 18 -15.48 19.41 2.47
CA VAL A 18 -15.97 20.48 3.36
C VAL A 18 -17.35 20.14 3.94
N GLU A 19 -18.24 19.52 3.17
CA GLU A 19 -19.53 19.04 3.70
C GLU A 19 -19.36 17.95 4.77
N LEU A 20 -18.47 16.97 4.56
CA LEU A 20 -18.15 15.98 5.58
C LEU A 20 -17.63 16.63 6.87
N GLY A 21 -16.72 17.58 6.74
CA GLY A 21 -16.13 18.27 7.88
C GLY A 21 -17.09 19.15 8.65
N LYS A 22 -18.18 19.65 8.05
CA LYS A 22 -19.23 20.38 8.80
C LYS A 22 -19.85 19.55 9.91
N VAL A 23 -19.85 18.22 9.76
CA VAL A 23 -20.43 17.28 10.73
C VAL A 23 -19.37 16.67 11.64
N GLN A 24 -18.17 16.42 11.09
CA GLN A 24 -17.16 15.60 11.76
C GLN A 24 -16.01 16.41 12.38
N ALA A 25 -15.74 17.63 11.86
CA ALA A 25 -14.57 18.38 12.27
C ALA A 25 -14.76 19.13 13.58
N ALA A 26 -13.74 19.11 14.42
CA ALA A 26 -13.61 19.90 15.63
C ALA A 26 -13.91 21.39 15.38
N THR A 27 -14.62 22.00 16.29
CA THR A 27 -14.95 23.43 16.26
C THR A 27 -14.12 24.24 17.26
N THR A 28 -13.48 23.57 18.21
CA THR A 28 -12.61 24.17 19.23
C THR A 28 -11.25 23.42 19.31
N PRO A 29 -10.19 24.07 19.83
CA PRO A 29 -8.90 23.43 20.03
C PRO A 29 -8.94 22.20 20.94
N GLU A 30 -9.81 22.20 21.94
CA GLU A 30 -9.93 21.12 22.96
C GLU A 30 -10.48 19.83 22.36
N GLU A 31 -11.20 19.91 21.23
CA GLU A 31 -11.71 18.75 20.50
C GLU A 31 -10.65 18.10 19.61
N MET A 32 -9.50 18.76 19.40
CA MET A 32 -8.39 18.20 18.60
C MET A 32 -7.63 17.15 19.38
N SER A 33 -7.24 16.09 18.70
CA SER A 33 -6.42 15.00 19.23
C SER A 33 -5.02 14.94 18.60
N GLY A 34 -4.11 14.17 19.18
CA GLY A 34 -2.82 13.84 18.58
C GLY A 34 -2.87 12.61 17.68
N ALA A 35 -4.06 12.03 17.45
CA ALA A 35 -4.25 10.78 16.73
C ALA A 35 -4.30 10.97 15.20
N PHE A 36 -4.31 9.84 14.49
CA PHE A 36 -4.57 9.76 13.05
C PHE A 36 -6.09 9.87 12.78
N ASP A 37 -6.67 11.03 13.06
CA ASP A 37 -8.05 11.36 12.69
C ASP A 37 -8.00 12.37 11.54
N ALA A 38 -8.75 12.10 10.48
CA ALA A 38 -8.73 12.91 9.27
C ALA A 38 -9.14 14.37 9.51
N PHE A 39 -10.06 14.64 10.46
CA PHE A 39 -10.57 15.97 10.73
C PHE A 39 -10.08 16.56 12.07
N ASN A 40 -9.83 15.71 13.08
CA ASN A 40 -9.59 16.13 14.45
C ASN A 40 -8.19 15.72 14.95
N GLY A 41 -7.40 15.03 14.14
CA GLY A 41 -6.01 14.71 14.40
C GLY A 41 -5.05 15.79 13.89
N PHE A 42 -3.76 15.49 13.98
CA PHE A 42 -2.71 16.37 13.45
C PHE A 42 -2.75 16.53 11.92
N LEU A 43 -3.48 15.64 11.21
CA LEU A 43 -3.73 15.73 9.77
C LEU A 43 -4.96 16.61 9.43
N GLY A 44 -5.69 17.07 10.42
CA GLY A 44 -6.92 17.88 10.23
C GLY A 44 -6.72 19.20 9.48
N LEU A 45 -5.45 19.67 9.35
CA LEU A 45 -5.11 20.85 8.56
C LEU A 45 -5.45 20.70 7.05
N TYR A 46 -5.55 19.47 6.52
CA TYR A 46 -5.93 19.24 5.12
C TYR A 46 -7.38 19.63 4.85
N TYR A 47 -8.26 19.49 5.83
CA TYR A 47 -9.61 20.05 5.75
C TYR A 47 -9.58 21.58 5.61
N ASP A 48 -8.70 22.26 6.34
CA ASP A 48 -8.54 23.71 6.24
C ASP A 48 -7.89 24.13 4.93
N LEU A 49 -6.95 23.32 4.39
CA LEU A 49 -6.44 23.53 3.03
C LEU A 49 -7.55 23.41 1.98
N ALA A 50 -8.43 22.40 2.07
CA ALA A 50 -9.56 22.26 1.16
C ALA A 50 -10.47 23.51 1.18
N LYS A 51 -10.73 24.07 2.36
CA LYS A 51 -11.47 25.34 2.49
C LYS A 51 -10.74 26.51 1.82
N MET A 52 -9.42 26.63 2.02
CA MET A 52 -8.62 27.70 1.40
C MET A 52 -8.67 27.61 -0.14
N GLU A 53 -8.60 26.41 -0.71
CA GLU A 53 -8.69 26.22 -2.16
C GLU A 53 -10.09 26.57 -2.71
N LEU A 54 -11.14 26.18 -2.03
CA LEU A 54 -12.51 26.58 -2.40
C LEU A 54 -12.72 28.09 -2.32
N GLN A 55 -12.24 28.75 -1.26
CA GLN A 55 -12.28 30.21 -1.14
C GLN A 55 -11.48 30.90 -2.26
N LYS A 56 -10.36 30.30 -2.70
CA LYS A 56 -9.58 30.77 -3.87
C LYS A 56 -10.41 30.71 -5.15
N ALA A 57 -11.29 29.72 -5.28
CA ALA A 57 -12.23 29.57 -6.39
C ALA A 57 -13.51 30.43 -6.23
N GLY A 58 -13.64 31.20 -5.15
CA GLY A 58 -14.81 32.06 -4.88
C GLY A 58 -15.99 31.33 -4.23
N ILE A 59 -15.76 30.16 -3.66
CA ILE A 59 -16.78 29.35 -2.99
C ILE A 59 -16.71 29.60 -1.47
N ASP A 60 -17.84 29.91 -0.85
CA ASP A 60 -17.94 30.15 0.58
C ASP A 60 -17.76 28.87 1.38
N THR A 61 -16.96 28.94 2.45
CA THR A 61 -16.69 27.82 3.36
C THR A 61 -16.81 28.26 4.83
N PRO A 62 -16.88 27.31 5.78
CA PRO A 62 -16.66 27.62 7.19
C PRO A 62 -15.28 28.27 7.41
N PRO A 63 -15.10 29.00 8.53
CA PRO A 63 -13.81 29.63 8.86
C PRO A 63 -12.64 28.67 8.91
N ILE A 64 -11.45 29.15 8.58
CA ILE A 64 -10.19 28.40 8.72
C ILE A 64 -9.88 28.20 10.21
N ARG A 65 -9.54 26.97 10.60
CA ARG A 65 -9.22 26.58 11.97
C ARG A 65 -7.72 26.71 12.19
N ASN A 66 -7.22 27.89 12.58
CA ASN A 66 -5.80 28.08 12.86
C ASN A 66 -5.26 27.08 13.92
N PHE A 67 -6.10 26.67 14.86
CA PHE A 67 -5.74 25.67 15.86
C PHE A 67 -5.45 24.27 15.26
N ALA A 68 -6.01 23.91 14.11
CA ALA A 68 -5.67 22.66 13.43
C ALA A 68 -4.28 22.76 12.78
N ILE A 69 -3.90 23.94 12.29
CA ILE A 69 -2.54 24.21 11.82
C ILE A 69 -1.57 24.16 12.99
N ASP A 70 -1.88 24.84 14.12
CA ASP A 70 -1.06 24.82 15.34
C ASP A 70 -0.86 23.38 15.83
N LYS A 71 -1.86 22.51 15.73
CA LYS A 71 -1.76 21.10 16.11
C LYS A 71 -0.76 20.31 15.25
N ALA A 72 -0.70 20.60 13.95
CA ALA A 72 0.32 20.04 13.06
C ALA A 72 1.73 20.55 13.40
N LEU A 73 1.85 21.85 13.71
CA LEU A 73 3.14 22.46 14.10
C LEU A 73 3.67 21.91 15.41
N GLU A 74 2.81 21.67 16.43
CA GLU A 74 3.21 20.98 17.66
C GLU A 74 3.92 19.65 17.38
N ARG A 75 3.44 18.89 16.39
CA ARG A 75 4.03 17.59 16.01
C ARG A 75 5.37 17.76 15.31
N ILE A 76 5.49 18.75 14.43
CA ILE A 76 6.74 19.10 13.73
C ILE A 76 7.79 19.56 14.73
N ASP A 77 7.45 20.49 15.61
CA ASP A 77 8.37 21.08 16.59
C ASP A 77 8.86 20.05 17.60
N ALA A 78 8.01 19.08 17.96
CA ALA A 78 8.36 17.96 18.81
C ALA A 78 9.05 16.79 18.05
N ARG A 79 9.25 16.90 16.73
CA ARG A 79 9.89 15.89 15.86
C ARG A 79 9.30 14.48 16.06
N LEU A 80 7.99 14.41 16.14
CA LEU A 80 7.26 13.15 16.32
C LEU A 80 7.10 12.41 15.00
N ASP A 81 6.87 11.11 15.11
CA ASP A 81 6.60 10.24 13.94
C ASP A 81 5.44 10.76 13.10
N CYS A 82 5.56 10.67 11.77
CA CYS A 82 4.56 11.16 10.81
C CYS A 82 4.34 12.69 10.81
N ALA A 83 5.27 13.48 11.37
CA ALA A 83 5.23 14.95 11.24
C ALA A 83 5.38 15.39 9.78
N ASP A 84 6.16 14.65 8.99
CA ASP A 84 6.38 14.84 7.57
C ASP A 84 5.09 14.78 6.74
N PHE A 85 4.07 14.05 7.15
CA PHE A 85 2.76 13.98 6.47
C PHE A 85 2.01 15.33 6.46
N THR A 86 2.33 16.23 7.36
CA THR A 86 1.69 17.55 7.45
C THR A 86 2.35 18.60 6.55
N ILE A 87 3.63 18.41 6.25
CA ILE A 87 4.48 19.41 5.55
C ILE A 87 3.98 19.72 4.13
N PRO A 88 3.51 18.77 3.31
CA PRO A 88 3.01 19.09 1.98
C PRO A 88 1.88 20.13 1.97
N ALA A 89 0.93 20.03 2.91
CA ALA A 89 -0.14 21.02 3.05
C ALA A 89 0.41 22.39 3.51
N LEU A 90 1.32 22.42 4.47
CA LEU A 90 1.92 23.65 5.00
C LEU A 90 2.70 24.41 3.93
N ILE A 91 3.49 23.69 3.11
CA ILE A 91 4.20 24.30 1.96
C ILE A 91 3.21 24.93 0.99
N ARG A 92 2.12 24.23 0.66
CA ARG A 92 1.10 24.77 -0.23
C ARG A 92 0.39 25.99 0.38
N MET A 93 0.06 25.94 1.66
CA MET A 93 -0.55 27.08 2.38
C MET A 93 0.35 28.32 2.31
N LEU A 94 1.66 28.16 2.53
CA LEU A 94 2.62 29.28 2.41
C LEU A 94 2.70 29.82 0.98
N ARG A 95 2.77 28.94 -0.02
CA ARG A 95 2.97 29.36 -1.41
C ARG A 95 1.72 30.00 -2.05
N GLU A 96 0.54 29.48 -1.74
CA GLU A 96 -0.69 29.86 -2.44
C GLU A 96 -1.63 30.76 -1.64
N HIS A 97 -1.49 30.79 -0.30
CA HIS A 97 -2.48 31.43 0.57
C HIS A 97 -1.93 32.49 1.52
N ARG A 98 -0.59 32.64 1.64
CA ARG A 98 0.04 33.67 2.49
C ARG A 98 -0.47 35.07 2.15
N GLY A 99 -0.88 35.84 3.15
CA GLY A 99 -1.40 37.20 2.99
C GLY A 99 -2.80 37.29 2.36
N THR A 100 -3.44 36.15 2.08
CA THR A 100 -4.79 36.10 1.54
C THR A 100 -5.74 35.32 2.46
N ARG A 101 -5.64 34.00 2.51
CA ARG A 101 -6.45 33.09 3.34
C ARG A 101 -5.68 32.57 4.56
N LEU A 102 -4.36 32.59 4.47
CA LEU A 102 -3.45 32.35 5.59
C LEU A 102 -2.94 33.71 6.07
N ASN A 103 -3.25 34.06 7.33
CA ASN A 103 -2.78 35.31 7.92
C ASN A 103 -1.26 35.27 8.17
N GLU A 104 -0.64 36.43 8.30
CA GLU A 104 0.81 36.55 8.40
C GLU A 104 1.38 35.96 9.70
N GLU A 105 0.67 36.05 10.81
CA GLU A 105 1.07 35.43 12.08
C GLU A 105 1.19 33.90 11.92
N GLN A 106 0.17 33.28 11.33
CA GLN A 106 0.18 31.82 11.10
C GLN A 106 1.23 31.42 10.06
N ALA A 107 1.42 32.21 9.00
CA ALA A 107 2.46 31.97 8.01
C ALA A 107 3.86 31.99 8.63
N GLN A 108 4.14 32.93 9.53
CA GLN A 108 5.42 33.02 10.24
C GLN A 108 5.64 31.83 11.18
N LYS A 109 4.62 31.33 11.87
CA LYS A 109 4.72 30.10 12.68
C LYS A 109 5.10 28.89 11.81
N ILE A 110 4.42 28.70 10.68
CA ILE A 110 4.73 27.63 9.73
C ILE A 110 6.18 27.75 9.26
N GLU A 111 6.58 28.94 8.80
CA GLU A 111 7.95 29.22 8.33
C GLU A 111 8.98 28.87 9.39
N GLN A 112 8.79 29.29 10.63
CA GLN A 112 9.70 29.01 11.73
C GLN A 112 9.80 27.49 12.01
N SER A 113 8.69 26.77 12.09
CA SER A 113 8.70 25.33 12.32
C SER A 113 9.44 24.59 11.19
N LEU A 114 9.21 24.96 9.92
CA LEU A 114 9.88 24.34 8.78
C LEU A 114 11.40 24.63 8.74
N ILE A 115 11.83 25.84 9.06
CA ILE A 115 13.26 26.23 9.10
C ILE A 115 13.99 25.51 10.25
N HIS A 116 13.31 25.19 11.36
CA HIS A 116 13.90 24.52 12.52
C HIS A 116 13.75 22.98 12.48
N PHE A 117 13.08 22.44 11.48
CA PHE A 117 12.82 21.01 11.39
C PHE A 117 14.10 20.21 11.09
N LYS A 118 14.16 18.98 11.58
CA LYS A 118 15.21 18.02 11.22
C LYS A 118 14.73 17.21 10.01
N TYR A 119 15.36 17.45 8.85
CA TYR A 119 14.96 16.84 7.58
C TYR A 119 15.57 15.47 7.34
N TRP A 120 16.74 15.18 7.90
CA TRP A 120 17.35 13.90 7.65
C TRP A 120 18.15 13.35 8.84
N LEU A 121 18.54 12.08 8.72
CA LEU A 121 19.24 11.34 9.78
C LEU A 121 20.62 11.90 10.13
N ASP A 122 21.31 12.51 9.20
CA ASP A 122 22.64 13.10 9.35
C ASP A 122 22.65 14.45 10.07
N GLU A 123 21.48 15.05 10.27
CA GLU A 123 21.36 16.26 11.06
C GLU A 123 21.40 15.98 12.57
N PRO A 124 21.89 16.93 13.41
CA PRO A 124 21.95 16.77 14.85
C PRO A 124 20.57 16.80 15.52
N GLY A 125 20.54 16.30 16.75
CA GLY A 125 19.38 16.32 17.64
C GLY A 125 18.55 15.05 17.63
N ASP A 126 17.86 14.82 18.72
CA ASP A 126 16.98 13.68 18.92
C ASP A 126 15.74 13.79 18.01
N VAL A 127 15.20 12.64 17.65
CA VAL A 127 14.01 12.51 16.83
C VAL A 127 13.26 11.24 17.19
N HIS A 128 11.94 11.31 17.13
CA HIS A 128 11.04 10.18 17.38
C HIS A 128 10.24 9.83 16.11
N ALA A 129 10.89 9.89 14.93
CA ALA A 129 10.27 9.71 13.62
C ALA A 129 10.91 8.58 12.82
N CYS A 130 10.13 7.98 11.94
CA CYS A 130 10.58 7.06 10.93
C CYS A 130 11.05 7.85 9.69
N PHE A 131 12.30 7.61 9.24
CA PHE A 131 12.85 8.22 8.02
C PHE A 131 13.05 7.20 6.88
N PHE A 132 13.04 5.92 7.20
CA PHE A 132 13.65 4.88 6.37
C PHE A 132 12.69 4.16 5.44
N THR A 133 11.37 4.21 5.67
CA THR A 133 10.42 3.58 4.75
C THR A 133 10.28 4.38 3.46
N GLU A 134 9.83 3.73 2.42
CA GLU A 134 9.73 4.28 1.08
C GLU A 134 8.98 5.62 1.03
N ASN A 135 7.82 5.68 1.67
CA ASN A 135 6.98 6.85 1.77
C ASN A 135 7.59 7.98 2.61
N HIS A 136 8.19 7.68 3.75
CA HIS A 136 8.85 8.69 4.56
C HIS A 136 10.04 9.34 3.84
N GLN A 137 10.83 8.54 3.10
CA GLN A 137 11.96 9.08 2.32
C GLN A 137 11.51 10.18 1.36
N ILE A 138 10.48 9.92 0.54
CA ILE A 138 10.01 10.93 -0.41
C ILE A 138 9.36 12.14 0.29
N LEU A 139 8.66 11.94 1.38
CA LEU A 139 8.08 13.04 2.17
C LEU A 139 9.15 13.97 2.75
N TYR A 140 10.19 13.41 3.38
CA TYR A 140 11.29 14.21 3.93
C TYR A 140 12.11 14.90 2.85
N HIS A 141 12.49 14.18 1.78
CA HIS A 141 13.30 14.77 0.70
C HIS A 141 12.55 15.82 -0.10
N SER A 142 11.26 15.63 -0.38
CA SER A 142 10.45 16.64 -1.05
C SER A 142 10.26 17.89 -0.18
N ALA A 143 10.07 17.71 1.12
CA ALA A 143 9.96 18.81 2.07
C ALA A 143 11.25 19.61 2.15
N GLU A 144 12.39 18.95 2.37
CA GLU A 144 13.71 19.59 2.43
C GLU A 144 14.03 20.34 1.13
N TYR A 145 13.81 19.71 -0.02
CA TYR A 145 14.01 20.32 -1.34
C TYR A 145 13.22 21.62 -1.49
N LEU A 146 11.91 21.56 -1.23
CA LEU A 146 11.02 22.71 -1.44
C LEU A 146 11.23 23.82 -0.41
N VAL A 147 11.48 23.50 0.84
CA VAL A 147 11.76 24.51 1.88
C VAL A 147 13.13 25.15 1.64
N GLY A 148 14.13 24.36 1.25
CA GLY A 148 15.43 24.89 0.84
C GLY A 148 15.34 25.83 -0.36
N GLN A 149 14.53 25.49 -1.37
CA GLN A 149 14.23 26.34 -2.53
C GLN A 149 13.48 27.63 -2.13
N MET A 150 12.58 27.57 -1.13
CA MET A 150 11.82 28.74 -0.67
C MET A 150 12.67 29.74 0.10
N TYR A 151 13.69 29.28 0.82
CA TYR A 151 14.50 30.07 1.73
C TYR A 151 16.01 29.89 1.48
N PRO A 152 16.53 30.10 0.26
CA PRO A 152 17.89 29.69 -0.12
C PRO A 152 19.00 30.36 0.69
N ASP A 153 18.81 31.62 1.09
CA ASP A 153 19.79 32.41 1.82
C ASP A 153 19.64 32.33 3.35
N VAL A 154 18.61 31.64 3.85
CA VAL A 154 18.37 31.50 5.29
C VAL A 154 19.21 30.36 5.84
N VAL A 155 19.88 30.60 6.95
CA VAL A 155 20.61 29.54 7.68
C VAL A 155 19.63 28.79 8.58
N PHE A 156 19.53 27.47 8.38
CA PHE A 156 18.69 26.61 9.18
C PHE A 156 19.43 26.26 10.49
N PRO A 157 18.89 26.64 11.64
CA PRO A 157 19.65 26.61 12.88
C PRO A 157 19.95 25.21 13.41
N ASN A 158 19.24 24.18 12.92
CA ASN A 158 19.44 22.81 13.37
C ASN A 158 20.84 22.27 13.04
N ASN A 159 21.38 22.57 11.86
CA ASN A 159 22.69 22.09 11.39
C ASN A 159 23.62 23.21 10.88
N GLY A 160 23.12 24.43 10.73
CA GLY A 160 23.87 25.58 10.22
C GLY A 160 24.00 25.64 8.69
N MET A 161 23.34 24.75 7.96
CA MET A 161 23.27 24.80 6.50
C MET A 161 22.33 25.92 6.04
N THR A 162 22.65 26.53 4.90
CA THR A 162 21.72 27.43 4.22
C THR A 162 20.61 26.65 3.51
N GLY A 163 19.50 27.31 3.20
CA GLY A 163 18.44 26.67 2.42
C GLY A 163 18.94 26.15 1.07
N ALA A 164 19.87 26.86 0.42
CA ALA A 164 20.49 26.38 -0.82
C ALA A 164 21.29 25.09 -0.63
N GLU A 165 21.98 24.94 0.50
CA GLU A 165 22.69 23.69 0.86
C GLU A 165 21.71 22.55 1.17
N HIS A 166 20.61 22.82 1.87
CA HIS A 166 19.53 21.86 2.08
C HIS A 166 18.89 21.43 0.76
N HIS A 167 18.63 22.36 -0.15
CA HIS A 167 18.10 22.06 -1.48
C HIS A 167 19.03 21.12 -2.26
N ALA A 168 20.34 21.40 -2.28
CA ALA A 168 21.33 20.56 -2.95
C ALA A 168 21.44 19.16 -2.30
N HIS A 169 21.41 19.08 -0.97
CA HIS A 169 21.42 17.83 -0.21
C HIS A 169 20.19 16.97 -0.55
N ALA A 170 18.99 17.53 -0.47
CA ALA A 170 17.75 16.82 -0.80
C ALA A 170 17.69 16.36 -2.26
N THR A 171 18.22 17.19 -3.19
CA THR A 171 18.27 16.86 -4.64
C THR A 171 18.99 15.55 -4.89
N ALA A 172 20.09 15.27 -4.20
CA ALA A 172 20.85 14.03 -4.39
C ALA A 172 20.05 12.79 -3.97
N PHE A 173 19.37 12.85 -2.82
CA PHE A 173 18.50 11.77 -2.34
C PHE A 173 17.25 11.60 -3.21
N LEU A 174 16.60 12.71 -3.55
CA LEU A 174 15.40 12.73 -4.37
C LEU A 174 15.64 12.06 -5.73
N ARG A 175 16.74 12.41 -6.43
CA ARG A 175 17.08 11.81 -7.72
C ARG A 175 17.32 10.31 -7.63
N ARG A 176 17.93 9.81 -6.55
CA ARG A 176 18.10 8.36 -6.32
C ARG A 176 16.75 7.70 -6.10
N TRP A 177 15.92 8.27 -5.24
CA TRP A 177 14.59 7.71 -4.94
C TRP A 177 13.72 7.64 -6.20
N LEU A 178 13.65 8.72 -6.99
CA LEU A 178 12.91 8.75 -8.26
C LEU A 178 13.43 7.67 -9.21
N ASN A 179 14.76 7.60 -9.44
CA ASN A 179 15.36 6.59 -10.32
C ASN A 179 15.02 5.15 -9.91
N TRP A 180 15.01 4.84 -8.62
CA TRP A 180 14.65 3.49 -8.16
C TRP A 180 13.17 3.16 -8.42
N ARG A 181 12.27 4.13 -8.21
CA ARG A 181 10.84 3.93 -8.46
C ARG A 181 10.53 3.80 -9.95
N GLU A 182 11.16 4.60 -10.77
CA GLU A 182 11.06 4.55 -12.24
C GLU A 182 11.46 3.16 -12.78
N ARG A 183 12.54 2.58 -12.25
CA ARG A 183 13.10 1.32 -12.71
C ARG A 183 12.39 0.09 -12.14
N PHE A 184 12.12 0.10 -10.84
CA PHE A 184 11.73 -1.11 -10.12
C PHE A 184 10.30 -1.07 -9.57
N GLY A 185 9.58 0.03 -9.73
CA GLY A 185 8.29 0.22 -9.08
C GLY A 185 8.42 0.41 -7.57
N PHE A 186 7.38 0.09 -6.83
CA PHE A 186 7.27 0.36 -5.40
C PHE A 186 7.48 -0.92 -4.58
N SER A 187 8.34 -0.86 -3.57
CA SER A 187 8.61 -2.00 -2.69
C SER A 187 7.41 -2.29 -1.78
N GLU A 188 6.68 -1.26 -1.38
CA GLU A 188 5.42 -1.38 -0.66
C GLU A 188 4.28 -1.63 -1.68
N TRP A 189 4.34 -2.71 -2.45
CA TRP A 189 3.45 -2.96 -3.59
C TRP A 189 1.97 -2.91 -3.24
N LEU A 190 1.18 -2.29 -4.10
CA LEU A 190 -0.28 -2.18 -4.06
C LEU A 190 -0.82 -1.82 -2.66
N THR A 191 -0.12 -0.96 -1.92
CA THR A 191 -0.53 -0.58 -0.58
C THR A 191 -1.68 0.42 -0.60
N GLN A 192 -2.70 0.17 0.20
CA GLN A 192 -3.91 0.97 0.26
C GLN A 192 -3.73 2.36 0.89
N GLY A 193 -2.69 2.53 1.73
CA GLY A 193 -2.36 3.80 2.38
C GLY A 193 -1.09 4.44 1.80
N TYR A 194 0.02 3.69 1.78
CA TYR A 194 1.35 4.28 1.51
C TYR A 194 1.57 4.77 0.07
N TYR A 195 0.84 4.23 -0.92
CA TYR A 195 0.81 4.83 -2.27
C TYR A 195 0.29 6.28 -2.22
N MET A 196 -0.64 6.55 -1.29
CA MET A 196 -1.16 7.91 -1.10
C MET A 196 -0.11 8.82 -0.49
N ASP A 197 0.70 8.32 0.44
CA ASP A 197 1.78 9.06 1.07
C ASP A 197 2.94 9.31 0.09
N ASP A 198 3.26 8.34 -0.78
CA ASP A 198 4.22 8.55 -1.88
C ASP A 198 3.75 9.65 -2.82
N MET A 199 2.49 9.62 -3.26
CA MET A 199 1.91 10.69 -4.08
C MET A 199 1.89 12.03 -3.35
N LEU A 200 1.64 12.03 -2.04
CA LEU A 200 1.66 13.23 -1.21
C LEU A 200 3.03 13.93 -1.22
N GLY A 201 4.12 13.13 -1.17
CA GLY A 201 5.49 13.65 -1.34
C GLY A 201 5.75 14.20 -2.75
N LEU A 202 5.22 13.55 -3.78
CA LEU A 202 5.47 13.90 -5.20
C LEU A 202 4.66 15.10 -5.69
N VAL A 203 3.44 15.31 -5.16
CA VAL A 203 2.47 16.23 -5.76
C VAL A 203 2.90 17.69 -5.74
N ASN A 204 3.59 18.16 -4.70
CA ASN A 204 4.12 19.52 -4.65
C ASN A 204 5.38 19.68 -5.53
N LEU A 205 6.21 18.65 -5.64
CA LEU A 205 7.37 18.66 -6.55
C LEU A 205 6.92 18.78 -8.00
N MET A 206 5.84 18.08 -8.37
CA MET A 206 5.24 18.16 -9.71
C MET A 206 4.91 19.61 -10.14
N ILE A 207 4.60 20.48 -9.18
CA ILE A 207 4.18 21.86 -9.44
C ILE A 207 5.32 22.87 -9.15
N TYR A 208 6.03 22.71 -8.04
CA TYR A 208 6.86 23.75 -7.44
C TYR A 208 8.37 23.52 -7.58
N ALA A 209 8.83 22.31 -7.93
CA ALA A 209 10.25 22.09 -8.11
C ALA A 209 10.78 23.04 -9.22
N ASP A 210 11.92 23.66 -9.01
CA ASP A 210 12.56 24.56 -9.98
C ASP A 210 13.13 23.80 -11.18
N GLU A 211 13.59 22.56 -10.99
CA GLU A 211 14.10 21.68 -12.04
C GLU A 211 12.95 21.03 -12.84
N ALA A 212 12.90 21.29 -14.14
CA ALA A 212 11.81 20.84 -15.02
C ALA A 212 11.73 19.31 -15.14
N ASP A 213 12.87 18.62 -15.16
CA ASP A 213 12.93 17.17 -15.23
C ASP A 213 12.40 16.53 -13.94
N ILE A 214 12.66 17.08 -12.75
CA ILE A 214 12.10 16.63 -11.49
C ILE A 214 10.57 16.76 -11.51
N ARG A 215 10.03 17.91 -11.97
CA ARG A 215 8.57 18.08 -12.13
C ARG A 215 7.95 16.98 -13.00
N THR A 216 8.57 16.71 -14.13
CA THR A 216 8.08 15.73 -15.10
C THR A 216 8.16 14.30 -14.54
N ARG A 217 9.28 13.93 -13.92
CA ARG A 217 9.47 12.62 -13.28
C ARG A 217 8.45 12.38 -12.15
N CYS A 218 8.25 13.37 -11.28
CA CYS A 218 7.22 13.27 -10.23
C CYS A 218 5.83 13.07 -10.81
N ARG A 219 5.48 13.77 -11.90
CA ARG A 219 4.21 13.59 -12.59
C ARG A 219 4.08 12.18 -13.17
N MET A 220 5.11 11.67 -13.84
CA MET A 220 5.11 10.32 -14.40
C MET A 220 5.00 9.24 -13.33
N LEU A 221 5.62 9.43 -12.16
CA LEU A 221 5.47 8.48 -11.03
C LEU A 221 4.08 8.52 -10.42
N ILE A 222 3.43 9.69 -10.33
CA ILE A 222 2.01 9.78 -9.95
C ILE A 222 1.15 9.04 -10.99
N ASP A 223 1.39 9.26 -12.29
CA ASP A 223 0.69 8.54 -13.36
C ASP A 223 0.86 7.02 -13.25
N MET A 224 2.06 6.55 -12.90
CA MET A 224 2.35 5.12 -12.70
C MET A 224 1.60 4.55 -11.49
N LEU A 225 1.59 5.25 -10.33
CA LEU A 225 0.81 4.85 -9.16
C LEU A 225 -0.69 4.81 -9.46
N VAL A 226 -1.19 5.81 -10.18
CA VAL A 226 -2.59 5.86 -10.61
C VAL A 226 -2.91 4.74 -11.61
N PHE A 227 -1.96 4.34 -12.47
CA PHE A 227 -2.11 3.20 -13.37
C PHE A 227 -2.15 1.87 -12.60
N ASP A 228 -1.27 1.70 -11.57
CA ASP A 228 -1.33 0.53 -10.69
C ASP A 228 -2.73 0.42 -10.02
N LEU A 229 -3.30 1.54 -9.55
CA LEU A 229 -4.68 1.55 -9.05
C LEU A 229 -5.69 1.18 -10.15
N ALA A 230 -5.54 1.74 -11.36
CA ALA A 230 -6.48 1.57 -12.46
C ALA A 230 -6.63 0.10 -12.89
N VAL A 231 -5.54 -0.67 -12.92
CA VAL A 231 -5.54 -2.07 -13.39
C VAL A 231 -5.81 -3.08 -12.28
N ASN A 232 -5.76 -2.67 -11.01
CA ASN A 232 -5.90 -3.56 -9.86
C ASN A 232 -7.14 -3.30 -8.99
N HIS A 233 -7.88 -2.19 -9.18
CA HIS A 233 -9.07 -1.93 -8.37
C HIS A 233 -10.27 -2.81 -8.76
N PHE A 234 -11.18 -3.01 -7.82
CA PHE A 234 -12.49 -3.60 -8.03
C PHE A 234 -13.55 -2.73 -7.35
N GLU A 235 -14.48 -2.18 -8.15
CA GLU A 235 -15.54 -1.27 -7.69
C GLU A 235 -15.03 -0.03 -6.92
N GLY A 236 -13.79 0.39 -7.18
CA GLY A 236 -13.18 1.55 -6.51
C GLY A 236 -12.55 1.23 -5.15
N HIS A 237 -12.31 -0.03 -4.87
CA HIS A 237 -11.51 -0.54 -3.76
C HIS A 237 -10.30 -1.29 -4.31
N LEU A 238 -9.31 -1.56 -3.45
CA LEU A 238 -8.09 -2.27 -3.82
C LEU A 238 -7.98 -3.62 -3.08
N PRO A 239 -8.87 -4.59 -3.32
CA PRO A 239 -8.84 -5.90 -2.69
C PRO A 239 -7.83 -6.82 -3.39
N THR A 240 -6.54 -6.55 -3.20
CA THR A 240 -5.42 -7.23 -3.84
C THR A 240 -4.46 -7.83 -2.83
N THR A 241 -3.33 -8.35 -3.31
CA THR A 241 -2.15 -8.57 -2.47
C THR A 241 -1.50 -7.23 -2.12
N HIS A 242 -0.82 -7.15 -0.98
CA HIS A 242 -0.20 -5.91 -0.48
C HIS A 242 1.17 -6.17 0.14
N GLY A 243 2.13 -5.27 -0.09
CA GLY A 243 3.41 -5.28 0.60
C GLY A 243 3.29 -4.86 2.06
N ARG A 244 2.49 -3.82 2.33
CA ARG A 244 2.15 -3.36 3.67
C ARG A 244 0.68 -3.06 3.77
N VAL A 245 0.04 -3.57 4.82
CA VAL A 245 -1.39 -3.38 5.03
C VAL A 245 -1.73 -3.30 6.52
N TYR A 246 -2.88 -2.71 6.80
CA TYR A 246 -3.51 -2.71 8.13
C TYR A 246 -4.82 -3.48 8.08
N THR A 247 -5.16 -4.15 9.17
CA THR A 247 -6.40 -4.93 9.29
C THR A 247 -7.62 -4.14 8.84
N ARG A 248 -7.75 -2.89 9.28
CA ARG A 248 -8.89 -2.03 8.94
C ARG A 248 -9.10 -1.86 7.44
N PHE A 249 -8.02 -1.75 6.66
CA PHE A 249 -8.11 -1.57 5.21
C PHE A 249 -8.51 -2.85 4.50
N ILE A 250 -8.02 -4.01 4.99
CA ILE A 250 -8.36 -5.30 4.36
C ILE A 250 -9.84 -5.62 4.55
N ILE A 251 -10.37 -5.45 5.78
CA ILE A 251 -11.72 -5.90 6.13
C ILE A 251 -12.80 -4.82 5.98
N GLU A 252 -12.40 -3.56 5.91
CA GLU A 252 -13.27 -2.39 5.74
C GLU A 252 -12.76 -1.51 4.58
N PRO A 253 -12.88 -1.96 3.34
CA PRO A 253 -12.33 -1.24 2.18
C PRO A 253 -12.88 0.17 1.99
N ASP A 254 -14.04 0.50 2.54
CA ASP A 254 -14.58 1.86 2.54
C ASP A 254 -13.67 2.89 3.24
N TYR A 255 -12.71 2.44 4.04
CA TYR A 255 -11.77 3.29 4.78
C TYR A 255 -10.35 3.28 4.20
N GLU A 256 -10.14 2.66 3.05
CA GLU A 256 -8.88 2.75 2.33
C GLU A 256 -8.62 4.20 1.89
N ASP A 257 -7.40 4.69 2.11
CA ASP A 257 -7.03 6.04 1.66
C ASP A 257 -7.06 6.16 0.13
N CYS A 258 -6.72 5.09 -0.59
CA CYS A 258 -6.77 5.05 -2.06
C CYS A 258 -8.20 5.11 -2.61
N SER A 259 -9.22 4.70 -1.86
CA SER A 259 -10.61 4.73 -2.31
C SER A 259 -11.08 6.17 -2.60
N ALA A 260 -10.69 7.14 -1.77
CA ALA A 260 -10.99 8.55 -2.00
C ALA A 260 -10.28 9.12 -3.24
N VAL A 261 -9.05 8.65 -3.53
CA VAL A 261 -8.33 9.01 -4.76
C VAL A 261 -9.01 8.43 -5.99
N MET A 262 -9.47 7.17 -5.92
CA MET A 262 -10.23 6.56 -7.00
C MET A 262 -11.59 7.22 -7.21
N ALA A 263 -12.25 7.68 -6.14
CA ALA A 263 -13.47 8.48 -6.23
C ALA A 263 -13.21 9.81 -6.94
N LEU A 264 -12.11 10.49 -6.62
CA LEU A 264 -11.72 11.75 -7.27
C LEU A 264 -11.40 11.55 -8.77
N LEU A 265 -10.60 10.51 -9.09
CA LEU A 265 -10.01 10.36 -10.43
C LEU A 265 -10.85 9.51 -11.37
N PHE A 266 -11.51 8.46 -10.86
CA PHE A 266 -12.21 7.46 -11.67
C PHE A 266 -13.73 7.50 -11.53
N ASP A 267 -14.25 8.38 -10.69
CA ASP A 267 -15.67 8.38 -10.29
C ASP A 267 -16.12 7.00 -9.74
N LYS A 268 -15.20 6.36 -9.02
CA LYS A 268 -15.33 5.03 -8.40
C LYS A 268 -14.82 5.08 -6.98
N GLY A 269 -15.30 4.18 -6.12
CA GLY A 269 -14.86 4.11 -4.74
C GLY A 269 -15.70 4.95 -3.79
N TYR A 270 -15.21 5.07 -2.57
CA TYR A 270 -15.91 5.69 -1.45
C TYR A 270 -15.15 6.91 -0.92
N ALA A 271 -15.81 8.02 -0.87
CA ALA A 271 -15.26 9.27 -0.32
C ALA A 271 -15.95 9.66 1.00
N GLY A 272 -16.23 8.69 1.86
CA GLY A 272 -16.88 8.92 3.18
C GLY A 272 -15.93 9.47 4.23
N THR A 273 -14.63 9.50 3.93
CA THR A 273 -13.62 10.18 4.74
C THR A 273 -12.72 11.04 3.87
N MET A 274 -11.99 11.98 4.48
CA MET A 274 -11.00 12.78 3.78
C MET A 274 -9.72 12.01 3.58
N SER A 275 -9.19 11.97 2.36
CA SER A 275 -7.82 11.57 2.06
C SER A 275 -6.94 12.80 1.83
N ASN A 276 -5.82 12.89 2.53
CA ASN A 276 -4.85 13.98 2.38
C ASN A 276 -4.32 14.07 0.95
N CYS A 277 -4.02 12.91 0.36
CA CYS A 277 -3.55 12.81 -1.02
C CYS A 277 -4.61 13.31 -2.01
N ALA A 278 -5.87 12.90 -1.87
CA ALA A 278 -6.94 13.35 -2.76
C ALA A 278 -7.17 14.87 -2.65
N VAL A 279 -7.09 15.46 -1.44
CA VAL A 279 -7.12 16.91 -1.25
C VAL A 279 -5.97 17.59 -2.00
N MET A 280 -4.74 17.05 -1.89
CA MET A 280 -3.57 17.62 -2.56
C MET A 280 -3.61 17.46 -4.08
N LEU A 281 -4.06 16.33 -4.59
CA LEU A 281 -4.25 16.12 -6.04
C LEU A 281 -5.30 17.10 -6.60
N ALA A 282 -6.43 17.25 -5.91
CA ALA A 282 -7.47 18.21 -6.26
C ALA A 282 -6.96 19.66 -6.21
N ALA A 283 -6.26 20.02 -5.13
CA ALA A 283 -5.71 21.36 -4.92
C ALA A 283 -4.64 21.73 -5.99
N ASN A 284 -3.81 20.77 -6.37
CA ASN A 284 -2.77 20.97 -7.37
C ASN A 284 -3.25 20.81 -8.83
N GLY A 285 -4.55 20.48 -9.04
CA GLY A 285 -5.11 20.34 -10.37
C GLY A 285 -4.49 19.22 -11.20
N TYR A 286 -4.17 18.08 -10.56
CA TYR A 286 -3.68 16.91 -11.27
C TYR A 286 -4.73 16.41 -12.27
N VAL A 287 -4.29 16.14 -13.48
CA VAL A 287 -5.11 15.63 -14.58
C VAL A 287 -4.65 14.22 -14.91
N CYS A 288 -5.47 13.24 -14.60
CA CYS A 288 -5.22 11.85 -14.95
C CYS A 288 -5.23 11.66 -16.48
N PRO A 289 -4.25 10.96 -17.06
CA PRO A 289 -4.22 10.62 -18.49
C PRO A 289 -5.48 9.87 -18.93
N LYS A 290 -5.96 10.17 -20.14
CA LYS A 290 -7.16 9.50 -20.68
C LYS A 290 -6.97 8.01 -20.87
N ALA A 291 -5.77 7.55 -21.21
CA ALA A 291 -5.47 6.13 -21.33
C ALA A 291 -5.61 5.44 -19.95
N ILE A 292 -5.14 6.06 -18.87
CA ILE A 292 -5.29 5.51 -17.51
C ILE A 292 -6.76 5.52 -17.09
N LEU A 293 -7.51 6.59 -17.36
CA LEU A 293 -8.95 6.63 -17.09
C LEU A 293 -9.70 5.52 -17.83
N ALA A 294 -9.33 5.24 -19.07
CA ALA A 294 -9.92 4.15 -19.85
C ALA A 294 -9.56 2.77 -19.30
N ALA A 295 -8.34 2.58 -18.81
CA ALA A 295 -7.90 1.34 -18.15
C ALA A 295 -8.62 1.11 -16.80
N ALA A 296 -9.00 2.20 -16.11
CA ALA A 296 -9.76 2.15 -14.86
C ALA A 296 -11.26 1.81 -15.06
N ALA A 297 -11.74 1.74 -16.29
CA ALA A 297 -13.12 1.38 -16.55
C ALA A 297 -13.43 -0.04 -16.01
N ALA A 298 -14.68 -0.26 -15.59
CA ALA A 298 -15.11 -1.58 -15.16
C ALA A 298 -14.92 -2.59 -16.29
N PRO A 299 -14.38 -3.78 -15.98
CA PRO A 299 -14.17 -4.80 -17.02
C PRO A 299 -15.50 -5.25 -17.63
N THR A 300 -15.53 -5.48 -18.94
CA THR A 300 -16.66 -6.07 -19.66
C THR A 300 -16.51 -7.57 -19.85
N GLY A 301 -15.39 -8.11 -19.42
CA GLY A 301 -15.01 -9.51 -19.48
C GLY A 301 -13.86 -9.80 -18.54
N ILE A 302 -13.10 -10.84 -18.82
CA ILE A 302 -11.94 -11.24 -18.01
C ILE A 302 -10.76 -10.34 -18.38
N GLN A 303 -10.16 -9.73 -17.37
CA GLN A 303 -8.89 -9.00 -17.46
C GLN A 303 -7.85 -9.66 -16.58
N THR A 304 -6.64 -9.81 -17.08
CA THR A 304 -5.50 -10.34 -16.35
C THR A 304 -4.40 -9.29 -16.33
N ASN A 305 -3.92 -8.96 -15.12
CA ASN A 305 -2.74 -8.15 -14.94
C ASN A 305 -1.66 -8.99 -14.26
N ARG A 306 -0.50 -9.12 -14.92
CA ARG A 306 0.72 -9.64 -14.31
C ARG A 306 1.70 -8.48 -14.22
N GLU A 307 2.33 -8.34 -13.07
CA GLU A 307 3.28 -7.27 -12.85
C GLU A 307 4.38 -7.70 -11.89
N ARG A 308 5.52 -7.05 -11.99
CA ARG A 308 6.67 -7.26 -11.11
C ARG A 308 7.09 -5.94 -10.49
N MET A 309 7.33 -5.96 -9.17
CA MET A 309 7.87 -4.82 -8.43
C MET A 309 9.06 -5.25 -7.59
N SER A 310 9.94 -4.29 -7.35
CA SER A 310 11.13 -4.42 -6.51
C SER A 310 12.13 -5.47 -7.01
N ILE A 311 13.25 -5.63 -6.32
CA ILE A 311 14.32 -6.58 -6.62
C ILE A 311 14.77 -7.31 -5.36
N ASP A 312 15.26 -8.53 -5.50
CA ASP A 312 15.86 -9.25 -4.38
C ASP A 312 17.23 -8.65 -4.02
N VAL A 313 17.54 -8.63 -2.71
CA VAL A 313 18.83 -8.11 -2.21
C VAL A 313 19.99 -8.86 -2.84
N ALA A 314 19.86 -10.18 -3.02
CA ALA A 314 20.89 -11.01 -3.63
C ALA A 314 21.18 -10.64 -5.09
N ASP A 315 20.17 -10.18 -5.83
CA ASP A 315 20.26 -9.82 -7.25
C ASP A 315 20.55 -8.34 -7.48
N ALA A 316 20.53 -7.52 -6.44
CA ALA A 316 20.58 -6.07 -6.54
C ALA A 316 21.83 -5.54 -7.28
N LYS A 317 22.98 -6.21 -7.12
CA LYS A 317 24.20 -5.86 -7.87
C LYS A 317 24.06 -6.01 -9.38
N TYR A 318 23.25 -6.96 -9.84
CA TYR A 318 22.96 -7.11 -11.27
C TYR A 318 22.28 -5.87 -11.84
N TYR A 319 21.46 -5.22 -11.03
CA TYR A 319 20.76 -3.99 -11.39
C TYR A 319 21.55 -2.71 -11.06
N GLY A 320 22.82 -2.82 -10.65
CA GLY A 320 23.67 -1.70 -10.28
C GLY A 320 23.36 -1.06 -8.92
N VAL A 321 22.64 -1.79 -8.04
CA VAL A 321 22.30 -1.34 -6.68
C VAL A 321 23.06 -2.23 -5.69
N ASP A 322 24.32 -1.86 -5.36
CA ASP A 322 25.15 -2.65 -4.43
C ASP A 322 24.68 -2.47 -2.98
N PRO A 323 24.30 -3.57 -2.26
CA PRO A 323 23.89 -3.48 -0.85
C PRO A 323 25.00 -2.98 0.09
N ALA A 324 26.26 -3.10 -0.29
CA ALA A 324 27.39 -2.62 0.49
C ALA A 324 27.72 -1.14 0.26
N ASP A 325 27.16 -0.52 -0.78
CA ASP A 325 27.35 0.88 -1.09
C ASP A 325 26.43 1.75 -0.19
N PHE A 326 27.07 2.69 0.52
CA PHE A 326 26.37 3.63 1.40
C PHE A 326 25.28 4.43 0.67
N ASP A 327 25.53 4.82 -0.57
CA ASP A 327 24.59 5.60 -1.38
C ASP A 327 23.33 4.84 -1.76
N ASN A 328 23.37 3.51 -1.76
CA ASN A 328 22.24 2.65 -2.09
C ASN A 328 21.45 2.17 -0.86
N ILE A 329 21.93 2.43 0.35
CA ILE A 329 21.31 1.84 1.55
C ILE A 329 19.83 2.23 1.69
N MET A 330 19.44 3.43 1.25
CA MET A 330 18.06 3.91 1.34
C MET A 330 17.10 3.12 0.45
N PHE A 331 17.57 2.52 -0.65
CA PHE A 331 16.78 1.57 -1.44
C PHE A 331 16.39 0.35 -0.59
N PHE A 332 17.35 -0.25 0.07
CA PHE A 332 17.14 -1.43 0.93
C PHE A 332 16.31 -1.11 2.17
N TRP A 333 16.44 0.10 2.70
CA TRP A 333 15.58 0.55 3.79
C TRP A 333 14.13 0.78 3.32
N GLY A 334 13.93 1.28 2.11
CA GLY A 334 12.61 1.36 1.48
C GLY A 334 11.96 -0.02 1.33
N GLN A 335 12.75 -1.04 1.01
CA GLN A 335 12.32 -2.44 1.01
C GLN A 335 12.17 -3.04 2.42
N GLN A 336 12.52 -2.32 3.47
CA GLN A 336 12.60 -2.79 4.85
C GLN A 336 13.54 -4.00 5.05
N THR A 337 14.61 -4.09 4.25
CA THR A 337 15.64 -5.14 4.30
C THR A 337 16.87 -4.76 5.14
N TYR A 338 16.70 -3.85 6.10
CA TYR A 338 17.79 -3.30 6.94
C TYR A 338 18.47 -4.36 7.82
N SER A 339 17.85 -5.51 8.06
CA SER A 339 18.42 -6.65 8.80
C SER A 339 18.84 -7.82 7.90
N ASP A 340 18.77 -7.68 6.58
CA ASP A 340 19.30 -8.66 5.65
C ASP A 340 20.84 -8.79 5.79
N ARG A 341 21.36 -10.00 5.63
CA ARG A 341 22.79 -10.30 5.81
C ARG A 341 23.72 -9.49 4.90
N LEU A 342 23.24 -9.07 3.72
CA LEU A 342 24.04 -8.29 2.77
C LEU A 342 24.00 -6.78 3.06
N THR A 343 23.00 -6.31 3.79
CA THR A 343 22.77 -4.89 4.09
C THR A 343 23.07 -4.49 5.53
N ILE A 344 23.10 -5.45 6.45
CA ILE A 344 23.11 -5.19 7.90
C ILE A 344 24.32 -4.36 8.36
N GLU A 345 25.53 -4.66 7.85
CA GLU A 345 26.74 -3.90 8.23
C GLU A 345 26.66 -2.44 7.72
N ASN A 346 26.10 -2.26 6.54
CA ASN A 346 25.89 -0.96 5.96
C ASN A 346 24.80 -0.19 6.72
N SER A 347 23.71 -0.85 7.08
CA SER A 347 22.65 -0.31 7.93
C SER A 347 23.19 0.18 9.27
N LEU A 348 24.08 -0.58 9.93
CA LEU A 348 24.70 -0.20 11.20
C LEU A 348 25.58 1.06 11.10
N LYS A 349 26.12 1.38 9.92
CA LYS A 349 26.88 2.63 9.69
C LYS A 349 25.98 3.84 9.58
N VAL A 350 24.74 3.66 9.09
CA VAL A 350 23.77 4.73 8.84
C VAL A 350 22.98 5.11 10.09
N PHE A 351 22.89 4.24 11.10
CA PHE A 351 22.10 4.47 12.32
C PHE A 351 22.84 5.11 13.54
N PRO A 352 23.85 5.96 13.38
CA PRO A 352 24.59 6.47 14.55
C PRO A 352 23.72 7.28 15.51
N THR A 353 22.63 7.89 15.05
CA THR A 353 21.72 8.73 15.83
C THR A 353 20.43 8.01 16.24
N TRP A 354 20.21 6.81 15.74
CA TRP A 354 18.94 6.09 15.96
C TRP A 354 19.12 4.89 16.90
N ASN A 355 19.31 5.19 18.17
CA ASN A 355 19.67 4.20 19.17
C ASN A 355 18.76 2.96 19.20
N TRP A 356 17.45 3.13 19.09
CA TRP A 356 16.52 2.01 19.15
C TRP A 356 16.59 1.09 17.90
N MET A 357 16.72 1.67 16.71
CA MET A 357 16.90 0.88 15.47
C MET A 357 18.29 0.24 15.43
N THR A 358 19.33 0.97 15.81
CA THR A 358 20.67 0.43 15.94
C THR A 358 20.70 -0.77 16.89
N ASN A 359 20.08 -0.66 18.06
CA ASN A 359 20.01 -1.74 19.04
C ASN A 359 19.20 -2.93 18.50
N ARG A 360 18.09 -2.69 17.80
CA ARG A 360 17.27 -3.75 17.18
C ARG A 360 18.05 -4.48 16.10
N VAL A 361 18.65 -3.77 15.16
CA VAL A 361 19.47 -4.35 14.07
C VAL A 361 20.68 -5.08 14.64
N ARG A 362 21.37 -4.50 15.66
CA ARG A 362 22.49 -5.14 16.36
C ARG A 362 22.06 -6.41 17.09
N ALA A 363 20.89 -6.40 17.77
CA ALA A 363 20.34 -7.57 18.44
C ALA A 363 20.06 -8.71 17.45
N TYR A 364 19.56 -8.39 16.25
CA TYR A 364 19.44 -9.38 15.18
C TYR A 364 20.81 -9.92 14.74
N TYR A 365 21.77 -9.03 14.50
CA TYR A 365 23.13 -9.42 14.14
C TYR A 365 23.78 -10.38 15.18
N GLU A 366 23.64 -10.06 16.46
CA GLU A 366 24.19 -10.89 17.55
C GLU A 366 23.42 -12.21 17.74
N ARG A 367 22.08 -12.15 17.69
CA ARG A 367 21.22 -13.30 17.95
C ARG A 367 21.31 -14.38 16.87
N TYR A 368 21.39 -13.99 15.62
CA TYR A 368 21.29 -14.91 14.49
C TYR A 368 22.64 -15.28 13.90
N LYS A 369 23.75 -14.84 14.53
CA LYS A 369 25.12 -15.14 14.10
C LYS A 369 25.22 -15.10 12.57
N LEU A 370 25.07 -13.92 12.01
CA LEU A 370 24.97 -13.70 10.55
C LEU A 370 26.20 -14.19 9.79
N HIS A 371 27.29 -14.48 10.52
CA HIS A 371 28.47 -15.15 10.01
C HIS A 371 28.81 -16.35 10.89
N ASP A 372 29.23 -17.44 10.28
CA ASP A 372 29.78 -18.59 10.99
C ASP A 372 31.17 -18.28 11.58
N GLU A 373 31.77 -19.26 12.25
CA GLU A 373 33.12 -19.11 12.84
C GLU A 373 34.22 -18.85 11.81
N ALA A 374 33.97 -19.19 10.54
CA ALA A 374 34.87 -18.94 9.41
C ALA A 374 34.60 -17.58 8.70
N GLY A 375 33.60 -16.83 9.15
CA GLY A 375 33.19 -15.55 8.55
C GLY A 375 32.31 -15.68 7.31
N ALA A 376 31.82 -16.88 7.00
CA ALA A 376 30.88 -17.07 5.92
C ALA A 376 29.45 -16.63 6.33
N PRO A 377 28.67 -15.97 5.45
CA PRO A 377 27.32 -15.52 5.77
C PRO A 377 26.40 -16.69 6.12
N CYS A 378 25.71 -16.62 7.26
CA CYS A 378 24.67 -17.57 7.62
C CYS A 378 23.38 -17.27 6.83
N VAL A 379 22.70 -18.32 6.36
CA VAL A 379 21.61 -18.22 5.37
C VAL A 379 20.32 -17.67 5.92
N ASP A 380 20.09 -17.67 7.24
CA ASP A 380 18.75 -17.52 7.83
C ASP A 380 18.59 -16.33 8.76
N ALA A 381 19.09 -15.15 8.35
CA ALA A 381 18.73 -13.92 9.06
C ALA A 381 17.20 -13.67 8.94
N PRO A 382 16.52 -13.36 10.05
CA PRO A 382 15.07 -13.09 10.02
C PRO A 382 14.82 -11.70 9.48
N ASP A 383 14.71 -11.63 8.20
CA ASP A 383 14.37 -10.43 7.47
C ASP A 383 12.84 -10.40 7.23
N PHE A 384 12.09 -10.42 8.33
CA PHE A 384 10.64 -10.58 8.33
C PHE A 384 9.87 -9.37 7.79
N THR A 385 10.49 -8.18 7.80
CA THR A 385 9.88 -6.96 7.27
C THR A 385 10.08 -6.78 5.78
N ALA A 386 10.95 -7.58 5.16
CA ALA A 386 11.40 -7.36 3.80
C ALA A 386 10.29 -7.43 2.75
N MET A 387 10.33 -6.47 1.84
CA MET A 387 9.47 -6.36 0.66
C MET A 387 10.36 -6.35 -0.58
N THR A 388 10.99 -7.50 -0.85
CA THR A 388 11.87 -7.70 -1.99
C THR A 388 11.06 -7.93 -3.27
N GLN A 389 11.66 -8.55 -4.28
CA GLN A 389 10.95 -8.83 -5.53
C GLN A 389 9.60 -9.51 -5.28
N VAL A 390 8.58 -9.01 -5.94
CA VAL A 390 7.25 -9.59 -5.98
C VAL A 390 6.76 -9.72 -7.42
N ASP A 391 6.24 -10.89 -7.76
CA ASP A 391 5.53 -11.19 -9.00
C ASP A 391 4.04 -11.28 -8.67
N ILE A 392 3.22 -10.38 -9.21
CA ILE A 392 1.81 -10.24 -8.86
C ILE A 392 0.96 -10.73 -10.03
N TYR A 393 -0.04 -11.52 -9.72
CA TYR A 393 -1.08 -11.95 -10.65
C TYR A 393 -2.44 -11.46 -10.16
N THR A 394 -3.12 -10.65 -10.95
CA THR A 394 -4.48 -10.19 -10.66
C THR A 394 -5.41 -10.56 -11.81
N ARG A 395 -6.50 -11.28 -11.51
CA ARG A 395 -7.61 -11.54 -12.41
C ARG A 395 -8.83 -10.72 -11.96
N ARG A 396 -9.36 -9.94 -12.88
CA ARG A 396 -10.51 -9.07 -12.64
C ARG A 396 -11.60 -9.39 -13.68
N THR A 397 -12.84 -9.52 -13.21
CA THR A 397 -14.04 -9.70 -14.03
C THR A 397 -15.08 -8.67 -13.63
N PRO A 398 -16.25 -8.58 -14.28
CA PRO A 398 -17.35 -7.76 -13.79
C PRO A 398 -17.84 -8.14 -12.38
N ASP A 399 -17.63 -9.39 -11.94
CA ASP A 399 -18.31 -9.98 -10.81
C ASP A 399 -17.36 -10.37 -9.66
N TYR A 400 -16.05 -10.42 -9.89
CA TYR A 400 -15.05 -10.74 -8.87
C TYR A 400 -13.65 -10.30 -9.24
N ILE A 401 -12.79 -10.23 -8.22
CA ILE A 401 -11.33 -10.08 -8.34
C ILE A 401 -10.62 -11.15 -7.52
N LEU A 402 -9.48 -11.63 -8.04
CA LEU A 402 -8.55 -12.51 -7.34
C LEU A 402 -7.14 -12.01 -7.61
N SER A 403 -6.35 -11.77 -6.55
CA SER A 403 -4.99 -11.23 -6.64
C SER A 403 -4.03 -11.97 -5.72
N CYS A 404 -2.83 -12.27 -6.20
CA CYS A 404 -1.82 -13.04 -5.49
C CYS A 404 -0.41 -12.52 -5.77
N ALA A 405 0.40 -12.37 -4.72
CA ALA A 405 1.85 -12.31 -4.79
C ALA A 405 2.37 -13.74 -4.95
N GLN A 406 2.82 -14.07 -6.15
CA GLN A 406 3.18 -15.43 -6.56
C GLN A 406 4.39 -15.93 -5.76
N ASP A 407 4.20 -17.00 -4.96
CA ASP A 407 5.27 -17.69 -4.18
C ASP A 407 6.15 -16.72 -3.33
N PHE A 408 5.55 -15.64 -2.82
CA PHE A 408 6.29 -14.59 -2.12
C PHE A 408 6.83 -15.09 -0.78
N ARG A 409 8.17 -15.22 -0.68
CA ARG A 409 8.94 -15.49 0.56
C ARG A 409 8.35 -16.63 1.43
N LYS A 410 7.88 -17.71 0.82
CA LYS A 410 7.26 -18.86 1.50
C LYS A 410 8.06 -19.33 2.71
N GLY A 411 7.37 -19.61 3.81
CA GLY A 411 7.95 -20.14 5.04
C GLY A 411 8.76 -19.12 5.85
N ARG A 412 8.97 -17.90 5.33
CA ARG A 412 9.58 -16.83 6.11
C ARG A 412 8.56 -16.20 7.04
N MET A 413 9.04 -15.58 8.10
CA MET A 413 8.21 -14.72 8.93
C MET A 413 7.79 -13.50 8.12
N GLY A 414 6.51 -13.13 8.16
CA GLY A 414 5.98 -11.89 7.61
C GLY A 414 5.85 -10.80 8.66
N TYR A 415 5.43 -9.60 8.23
CA TYR A 415 5.17 -8.46 9.10
C TYR A 415 3.82 -7.84 8.79
N GLN A 416 3.69 -7.22 7.61
CA GLN A 416 2.45 -6.62 7.09
C GLN A 416 2.10 -7.14 5.70
N GLN A 417 2.92 -8.03 5.13
CA GLN A 417 2.68 -8.57 3.80
C GLN A 417 1.40 -9.40 3.77
N HIS A 418 0.57 -9.12 2.78
CA HIS A 418 -0.71 -9.78 2.54
C HIS A 418 -0.67 -10.52 1.21
N PRO A 419 -0.38 -11.83 1.20
CA PRO A 419 -0.03 -12.57 -0.02
C PRO A 419 -1.14 -12.68 -1.05
N TRP A 420 -2.42 -12.73 -0.65
CA TRP A 420 -3.52 -12.86 -1.60
C TRP A 420 -4.86 -12.39 -1.03
N THR A 421 -5.73 -11.95 -1.93
CA THR A 421 -7.12 -11.60 -1.64
C THR A 421 -8.02 -11.99 -2.80
N ALA A 422 -9.22 -12.49 -2.49
CA ALA A 422 -10.35 -12.56 -3.39
C ALA A 422 -11.46 -11.61 -2.92
N SER A 423 -12.24 -11.05 -3.83
CA SER A 423 -13.41 -10.23 -3.47
C SER A 423 -14.56 -10.44 -4.44
N LEU A 424 -15.76 -10.44 -3.89
CA LEU A 424 -17.04 -10.41 -4.61
C LEU A 424 -17.70 -9.01 -4.58
N GLY A 425 -16.92 -7.98 -4.22
CA GLY A 425 -17.36 -6.59 -4.11
C GLY A 425 -17.65 -6.12 -2.68
N GLY A 426 -17.45 -4.82 -2.45
CA GLY A 426 -17.59 -4.19 -1.15
C GLY A 426 -16.77 -4.90 -0.08
N LYS A 427 -17.40 -5.25 1.04
CA LYS A 427 -16.78 -5.94 2.18
C LYS A 427 -16.71 -7.47 2.04
N ALA A 428 -17.18 -8.03 0.94
CA ALA A 428 -17.11 -9.48 0.69
C ALA A 428 -15.70 -9.88 0.23
N VAL A 429 -14.71 -9.67 1.10
CA VAL A 429 -13.31 -10.02 0.90
C VAL A 429 -12.99 -11.37 1.55
N ILE A 430 -12.15 -12.16 0.90
CA ILE A 430 -11.79 -13.52 1.31
C ILE A 430 -10.27 -13.64 1.27
N PHE A 431 -9.66 -14.10 2.36
CA PHE A 431 -8.21 -14.34 2.45
C PHE A 431 -7.86 -15.25 3.63
N THR A 432 -6.64 -15.74 3.68
CA THR A 432 -6.14 -16.53 4.80
C THR A 432 -4.89 -15.92 5.42
N THR A 433 -4.68 -16.16 6.72
CA THR A 433 -3.44 -15.82 7.42
C THR A 433 -3.03 -16.94 8.38
N ASN A 434 -1.75 -16.93 8.81
CA ASN A 434 -1.28 -17.59 10.03
C ASN A 434 -1.09 -16.48 11.06
N PRO A 435 -1.93 -16.39 12.11
CA PRO A 435 -1.92 -15.27 13.04
C PRO A 435 -0.67 -15.27 13.93
N ALA A 436 -0.28 -14.09 14.40
CA ALA A 436 0.84 -13.90 15.30
C ALA A 436 0.45 -13.28 16.64
N SER A 437 -0.66 -12.55 16.69
CA SER A 437 -1.15 -11.87 17.88
C SER A 437 -2.62 -11.56 17.76
N THR A 438 -3.32 -11.56 18.87
CA THR A 438 -4.69 -11.05 18.96
C THR A 438 -4.73 -9.53 19.17
N GLU A 439 -3.58 -8.90 19.44
CA GLU A 439 -3.46 -7.45 19.61
C GLU A 439 -3.20 -6.78 18.26
N TYR A 440 -4.12 -5.93 17.82
CA TYR A 440 -4.04 -5.25 16.51
C TYR A 440 -2.98 -4.16 16.42
N SER A 441 -2.45 -3.70 17.55
CA SER A 441 -1.28 -2.83 17.60
C SER A 441 0.01 -3.54 17.20
N ASN A 442 0.05 -4.87 17.32
CA ASN A 442 1.18 -5.70 16.91
C ASN A 442 1.17 -5.95 15.38
N ARG A 443 2.33 -6.26 14.84
CA ARG A 443 2.53 -6.64 13.44
C ARG A 443 3.58 -7.74 13.35
N PRO A 444 3.26 -8.90 12.78
CA PRO A 444 1.93 -9.29 12.30
C PRO A 444 0.93 -9.44 13.45
N ASN A 445 -0.36 -9.40 13.12
CA ASN A 445 -1.44 -9.64 14.09
C ASN A 445 -2.36 -10.78 13.63
N CYS A 446 -3.64 -10.70 13.96
CA CYS A 446 -4.63 -11.72 13.58
C CYS A 446 -4.88 -11.74 12.07
N TRP A 447 -5.05 -10.55 11.42
CA TRP A 447 -5.45 -10.44 10.02
C TRP A 447 -4.46 -9.70 9.13
N ALA A 448 -3.63 -8.82 9.68
CA ALA A 448 -2.60 -8.13 8.93
C ALA A 448 -1.24 -8.81 9.10
N GLY A 449 -0.65 -9.23 8.00
CA GLY A 449 0.58 -9.99 7.95
C GLY A 449 0.39 -11.48 8.26
N ASN A 450 1.50 -12.19 8.37
CA ASN A 450 1.55 -13.62 8.67
C ASN A 450 2.75 -13.92 9.57
N LEU A 451 2.57 -14.68 10.63
CA LEU A 451 3.71 -15.16 11.39
C LEU A 451 4.60 -16.08 10.54
N THR A 452 3.97 -16.94 9.74
CA THR A 452 4.63 -17.72 8.70
C THR A 452 3.95 -17.46 7.37
N LEU A 453 4.69 -16.88 6.42
CA LEU A 453 4.18 -16.62 5.07
C LEU A 453 3.87 -17.95 4.35
N PRO A 454 2.71 -18.07 3.73
CA PRO A 454 2.35 -19.25 2.98
C PRO A 454 3.11 -19.33 1.65
N ARG A 455 3.06 -20.48 1.00
CA ARG A 455 3.29 -20.59 -0.42
C ARG A 455 1.96 -20.42 -1.15
N ALA A 456 1.69 -19.23 -1.65
CA ALA A 456 0.48 -18.92 -2.41
C ALA A 456 0.80 -18.76 -3.89
N VAL A 457 -0.02 -19.35 -4.76
CA VAL A 457 0.08 -19.21 -6.22
C VAL A 457 -1.30 -19.15 -6.84
N GLN A 458 -1.42 -18.37 -7.88
CA GLN A 458 -2.64 -18.22 -8.66
C GLN A 458 -2.42 -18.60 -10.12
N HIS A 459 -3.39 -19.31 -10.69
CA HIS A 459 -3.53 -19.48 -12.13
C HIS A 459 -5.00 -19.22 -12.48
N GLU A 460 -5.23 -18.24 -13.34
CA GLU A 460 -6.57 -17.80 -13.74
C GLU A 460 -7.45 -17.51 -12.50
N ASN A 461 -8.57 -18.20 -12.35
CA ASN A 461 -9.54 -18.07 -11.26
C ASN A 461 -9.26 -19.01 -10.07
N VAL A 462 -8.14 -19.74 -10.08
CA VAL A 462 -7.78 -20.70 -9.02
C VAL A 462 -6.58 -20.22 -8.25
N LEU A 463 -6.66 -20.26 -6.93
CA LEU A 463 -5.57 -19.99 -6.00
C LEU A 463 -5.32 -21.19 -5.09
N LEU A 464 -4.05 -21.55 -4.94
CA LEU A 464 -3.57 -22.57 -4.01
C LEU A 464 -2.68 -21.90 -2.96
N CYS A 465 -2.98 -22.11 -1.67
CA CYS A 465 -2.25 -21.50 -0.57
C CYS A 465 -1.85 -22.57 0.45
N LEU A 466 -0.54 -22.81 0.55
CA LEU A 466 0.05 -23.84 1.40
C LEU A 466 0.67 -23.19 2.63
N TYR A 467 0.24 -23.59 3.84
CA TYR A 467 0.88 -23.22 5.09
C TYR A 467 1.75 -24.38 5.60
N ARG A 468 2.96 -24.03 6.05
CA ARG A 468 3.86 -24.92 6.80
C ARG A 468 4.45 -24.11 7.94
N VAL A 469 3.87 -24.24 9.11
CA VAL A 469 4.22 -23.51 10.31
C VAL A 469 5.16 -24.38 11.15
N GLU A 470 6.33 -23.86 11.52
CA GLU A 470 7.28 -24.58 12.37
C GLU A 470 6.80 -24.49 13.84
N PRO A 471 6.43 -25.65 14.49
CA PRO A 471 5.78 -25.63 15.79
C PRO A 471 6.58 -24.98 16.92
N ASP A 472 7.90 -25.02 16.85
CA ASP A 472 8.79 -24.50 17.89
C ASP A 472 8.90 -22.97 17.91
N PHE A 473 8.35 -22.28 16.90
CA PHE A 473 8.50 -20.82 16.70
C PHE A 473 7.21 -20.03 16.78
N VAL A 474 6.06 -20.71 16.95
CA VAL A 474 4.76 -20.05 16.87
C VAL A 474 3.84 -20.46 18.01
N ASP A 475 3.08 -19.49 18.52
CA ASP A 475 2.04 -19.73 19.52
C ASP A 475 0.72 -20.21 18.89
N TYR A 476 0.51 -19.94 17.59
CA TYR A 476 -0.72 -20.24 16.87
C TYR A 476 -0.47 -21.27 15.76
N LEU A 477 -0.70 -22.56 16.11
CA LEU A 477 -0.53 -23.69 15.19
C LEU A 477 -1.78 -23.90 14.33
N TYR A 478 -2.21 -22.86 13.63
CA TYR A 478 -3.33 -22.92 12.69
C TYR A 478 -3.20 -21.87 11.59
N SER A 479 -3.87 -22.11 10.50
CA SER A 479 -4.22 -21.06 9.54
C SER A 479 -5.72 -20.82 9.58
N HIS A 480 -6.14 -19.59 9.37
CA HIS A 480 -7.54 -19.23 9.37
C HIS A 480 -7.94 -18.44 8.12
N LEU A 481 -9.21 -18.54 7.80
CA LEU A 481 -9.86 -17.90 6.69
C LEU A 481 -10.73 -16.75 7.20
N TYR A 482 -10.55 -15.55 6.63
CA TYR A 482 -11.54 -14.51 6.70
C TYR A 482 -12.57 -14.72 5.59
N PHE A 483 -13.83 -14.91 5.94
CA PHE A 483 -14.94 -15.13 5.02
C PHE A 483 -16.21 -14.53 5.64
N PRO A 484 -16.55 -13.27 5.32
CA PRO A 484 -17.63 -12.55 5.98
C PRO A 484 -18.99 -13.01 5.47
N ARG A 485 -19.57 -14.06 6.09
CA ARG A 485 -20.84 -14.67 5.67
C ARG A 485 -22.00 -13.67 5.63
N HIS A 486 -21.97 -12.68 6.51
CA HIS A 486 -23.00 -11.63 6.58
C HIS A 486 -22.95 -10.63 5.40
N GLU A 487 -21.85 -10.57 4.67
CA GLU A 487 -21.67 -9.73 3.46
C GLU A 487 -22.03 -10.49 2.16
N MET A 488 -22.30 -11.80 2.26
CA MET A 488 -22.72 -12.64 1.15
C MET A 488 -24.24 -12.69 1.03
N ASP A 489 -24.75 -12.80 -0.18
CA ASP A 489 -26.18 -13.05 -0.41
C ASP A 489 -26.59 -14.47 -0.03
N GLU A 490 -25.65 -15.41 -0.22
CA GLU A 490 -25.86 -16.82 0.07
C GLU A 490 -24.56 -17.52 0.41
N VAL A 491 -24.56 -18.37 1.42
CA VAL A 491 -23.44 -19.22 1.82
C VAL A 491 -23.93 -20.67 1.98
N VAL A 492 -23.24 -21.60 1.32
CA VAL A 492 -23.56 -23.04 1.36
C VAL A 492 -22.31 -23.83 1.72
N GLU A 493 -22.41 -24.71 2.72
CA GLU A 493 -21.37 -25.69 3.03
C GLU A 493 -21.78 -27.06 2.48
N LYS A 494 -20.97 -27.61 1.57
CA LYS A 494 -21.26 -28.90 0.91
C LYS A 494 -19.96 -29.64 0.60
N GLU A 495 -19.87 -30.90 1.04
CA GLU A 495 -18.72 -31.80 0.75
C GLU A 495 -17.34 -31.21 1.14
N GLY A 496 -17.28 -30.46 2.24
CA GLY A 496 -16.05 -29.84 2.74
C GLY A 496 -15.68 -28.50 2.07
N TRP A 497 -16.48 -28.04 1.11
CA TRP A 497 -16.37 -26.74 0.51
C TRP A 497 -17.27 -25.72 1.20
N ILE A 498 -16.80 -24.49 1.28
CA ILE A 498 -17.57 -23.30 1.65
C ILE A 498 -17.79 -22.51 0.36
N PHE A 499 -19.05 -22.36 -0.04
CA PHE A 499 -19.46 -21.60 -1.21
C PHE A 499 -20.07 -20.28 -0.80
N GLY A 500 -19.69 -19.18 -1.45
CA GLY A 500 -20.28 -17.87 -1.27
C GLY A 500 -20.73 -17.27 -2.58
N ARG A 501 -21.85 -16.56 -2.54
CA ARG A 501 -22.39 -15.77 -3.66
C ARG A 501 -22.66 -14.35 -3.21
N LYS A 502 -22.26 -13.40 -4.05
CA LYS A 502 -22.70 -12.00 -3.94
C LYS A 502 -22.97 -11.48 -5.35
N GLY A 503 -24.20 -11.02 -5.60
CA GLY A 503 -24.60 -10.69 -6.96
C GLY A 503 -24.45 -11.87 -7.90
N ASP A 504 -23.75 -11.65 -8.99
CA ASP A 504 -23.42 -12.66 -9.99
C ASP A 504 -22.02 -13.28 -9.80
N GLY A 505 -21.27 -12.89 -8.75
CA GLY A 505 -19.96 -13.42 -8.40
C GLY A 505 -20.05 -14.61 -7.42
N TYR A 506 -19.17 -15.59 -7.57
CA TYR A 506 -19.13 -16.83 -6.82
C TYR A 506 -17.73 -17.13 -6.30
N ALA A 507 -17.64 -17.73 -5.10
CA ALA A 507 -16.41 -18.21 -4.53
C ALA A 507 -16.60 -19.61 -3.94
N ALA A 508 -15.63 -20.49 -4.16
CA ALA A 508 -15.53 -21.79 -3.51
C ALA A 508 -14.20 -21.84 -2.73
N VAL A 509 -14.25 -22.21 -1.45
CA VAL A 509 -13.10 -22.35 -0.58
C VAL A 509 -13.07 -23.73 0.05
N TYR A 510 -11.92 -24.37 0.02
CA TYR A 510 -11.67 -25.69 0.64
C TYR A 510 -10.44 -25.63 1.51
N SER A 511 -10.55 -26.24 2.70
CA SER A 511 -9.42 -26.52 3.58
C SER A 511 -9.15 -28.01 3.62
N LEU A 512 -7.89 -28.42 3.43
CA LEU A 512 -7.51 -29.83 3.55
C LEU A 512 -7.70 -30.35 4.98
N LEU A 513 -7.35 -29.53 5.97
CA LEU A 513 -7.65 -29.82 7.38
C LEU A 513 -9.07 -29.42 7.69
N PRO A 514 -9.81 -30.25 8.45
CA PRO A 514 -11.13 -29.87 8.91
C PRO A 514 -11.04 -28.64 9.82
N GLY A 515 -11.97 -27.74 9.65
CA GLY A 515 -12.03 -26.52 10.45
C GLY A 515 -13.41 -26.28 11.04
N TYR A 516 -13.53 -25.16 11.72
CA TYR A 516 -14.78 -24.74 12.37
C TYR A 516 -14.90 -23.22 12.35
N TRP A 517 -16.13 -22.72 12.40
CA TRP A 517 -16.42 -21.30 12.54
C TRP A 517 -16.21 -20.87 14.00
N GLU A 518 -15.38 -19.85 14.19
CA GLU A 518 -15.13 -19.25 15.49
C GLU A 518 -16.13 -18.12 15.75
N LYS A 519 -16.76 -18.16 16.93
CA LYS A 519 -17.56 -17.04 17.42
C LYS A 519 -16.66 -16.09 18.21
N LYS A 520 -16.51 -14.87 17.74
CA LYS A 520 -15.77 -13.84 18.48
C LYS A 520 -16.64 -13.22 19.55
N ASP A 521 -16.06 -13.04 20.74
CA ASP A 521 -16.65 -12.20 21.77
C ASP A 521 -16.62 -10.73 21.31
N PRO A 522 -17.78 -10.05 21.16
CA PRO A 522 -17.82 -8.64 20.83
C PRO A 522 -16.95 -7.76 21.74
N ALA A 523 -16.74 -8.18 23.00
CA ALA A 523 -15.87 -7.47 23.95
C ALA A 523 -14.40 -7.44 23.50
N MET A 524 -13.92 -8.44 22.76
CA MET A 524 -12.56 -8.44 22.20
C MET A 524 -12.37 -7.32 21.18
N PHE A 525 -13.40 -6.93 20.46
CA PHE A 525 -13.31 -5.83 19.49
C PHE A 525 -13.29 -4.46 20.14
N LYS A 526 -13.78 -4.32 21.37
CA LYS A 526 -13.80 -3.03 22.10
C LYS A 526 -12.42 -2.49 22.43
N GLU A 527 -11.43 -3.38 22.58
CA GLU A 527 -10.05 -3.00 22.80
C GLU A 527 -9.30 -2.67 21.50
N LEU A 528 -9.87 -3.01 20.35
CA LEU A 528 -9.19 -3.06 19.06
C LEU A 528 -9.45 -1.85 18.16
N TYR A 529 -10.56 -1.17 18.36
CA TYR A 529 -10.99 -0.06 17.50
C TYR A 529 -11.42 1.13 18.34
N ALA A 530 -11.21 2.34 17.81
CA ALA A 530 -11.80 3.53 18.40
C ALA A 530 -13.32 3.35 18.54
N GLU A 531 -13.94 3.99 19.54
CA GLU A 531 -15.38 3.82 19.85
C GLU A 531 -16.30 3.95 18.63
N SER A 532 -15.94 4.78 17.66
CA SER A 532 -16.67 4.93 16.39
C SER A 532 -16.68 3.67 15.50
N TRP A 533 -15.79 2.71 15.75
CA TRP A 533 -15.71 1.44 15.04
C TRP A 533 -16.42 0.31 15.75
N GLN A 534 -16.62 0.42 17.07
CA GLN A 534 -17.20 -0.63 17.90
C GLN A 534 -18.64 -0.97 17.50
N GLU A 535 -19.46 0.05 17.14
CA GLU A 535 -20.84 -0.17 16.69
C GLU A 535 -20.93 -0.98 15.39
N LYS A 536 -19.89 -0.94 14.55
CA LYS A 536 -19.84 -1.65 13.26
C LYS A 536 -19.43 -3.11 13.41
N TYR A 537 -18.69 -3.44 14.47
CA TYR A 537 -18.16 -4.78 14.75
C TYR A 537 -18.92 -5.53 15.83
N ASP A 538 -19.97 -4.96 16.40
CA ASP A 538 -20.93 -5.67 17.28
C ASP A 538 -21.67 -6.83 16.56
N ARG A 539 -21.37 -7.06 15.28
CA ARG A 539 -21.80 -8.21 14.51
C ARG A 539 -20.89 -9.38 14.83
N ALA A 540 -21.23 -10.07 15.91
CA ALA A 540 -20.51 -11.20 16.51
C ALA A 540 -20.42 -12.45 15.62
N ASP A 541 -20.69 -12.40 14.32
CA ASP A 541 -21.12 -13.60 13.64
C ASP A 541 -20.26 -13.97 12.45
N ASP A 542 -19.55 -15.10 12.64
CA ASP A 542 -19.31 -16.10 11.61
C ASP A 542 -18.52 -15.59 10.36
N TYR A 543 -17.40 -14.91 10.59
CA TYR A 543 -16.49 -14.51 9.51
C TYR A 543 -15.12 -15.22 9.57
N GLU A 544 -14.80 -15.90 10.67
CA GLU A 544 -13.52 -16.59 10.86
C GLU A 544 -13.70 -18.10 10.88
N TYR A 545 -13.02 -18.79 9.96
CA TYR A 545 -12.97 -20.24 9.91
C TYR A 545 -11.55 -20.72 10.21
N ILE A 546 -11.38 -21.45 11.31
CA ILE A 546 -10.08 -21.91 11.81
C ILE A 546 -9.83 -23.35 11.39
N ALA A 547 -8.70 -23.61 10.77
CA ALA A 547 -8.20 -24.95 10.45
C ALA A 547 -6.95 -25.24 11.30
N GLN A 548 -7.10 -26.08 12.31
CA GLN A 548 -6.05 -26.44 13.28
C GLN A 548 -5.00 -27.34 12.63
N GLY A 549 -3.73 -27.03 12.86
CA GLY A 549 -2.59 -27.83 12.43
C GLY A 549 -1.47 -26.99 11.82
N HIS A 550 -0.25 -27.54 11.84
CA HIS A 550 0.97 -26.87 11.40
C HIS A 550 1.17 -26.88 9.88
N ALA A 551 0.41 -27.72 9.14
CA ALA A 551 0.51 -27.82 7.70
C ALA A 551 -0.88 -27.95 7.10
N ASN A 552 -1.29 -26.97 6.30
CA ASN A 552 -2.60 -26.95 5.66
C ASN A 552 -2.52 -26.52 4.20
N VAL A 553 -3.52 -26.92 3.44
CA VAL A 553 -3.76 -26.51 2.06
C VAL A 553 -5.11 -25.82 1.99
N TRP A 554 -5.12 -24.61 1.45
CA TRP A 554 -6.33 -23.91 1.07
C TRP A 554 -6.42 -23.88 -0.46
N VAL A 555 -7.61 -24.17 -0.97
CA VAL A 555 -7.94 -24.07 -2.40
C VAL A 555 -9.07 -23.08 -2.55
N ILE A 556 -8.87 -22.09 -3.39
CA ILE A 556 -9.87 -21.09 -3.70
C ILE A 556 -10.13 -21.13 -5.21
N GLU A 557 -11.38 -21.20 -5.61
CA GLU A 557 -11.77 -21.06 -7.01
C GLU A 557 -12.93 -20.07 -7.14
N MET A 558 -12.74 -19.07 -7.99
CA MET A 558 -13.73 -18.05 -8.24
C MET A 558 -14.55 -18.39 -9.47
N GLY A 559 -15.75 -17.89 -9.53
CA GLY A 559 -16.65 -18.06 -10.68
C GLY A 559 -17.66 -16.92 -10.78
N SER A 560 -18.45 -16.97 -11.81
CA SER A 560 -19.54 -16.01 -12.01
C SER A 560 -20.69 -16.65 -12.76
N LYS A 561 -21.84 -15.97 -12.73
CA LYS A 561 -22.98 -16.38 -13.54
C LYS A 561 -22.66 -16.41 -15.05
N ALA A 562 -21.82 -15.49 -15.51
CA ALA A 562 -21.38 -15.46 -16.90
C ALA A 562 -20.52 -16.69 -17.27
N GLU A 563 -19.70 -17.18 -16.34
CA GLU A 563 -18.81 -18.32 -16.55
C GLU A 563 -19.53 -19.67 -16.29
N ASN A 564 -20.44 -19.73 -15.32
CA ASN A 564 -21.00 -20.99 -14.81
C ASN A 564 -22.52 -21.15 -15.01
N GLY A 565 -23.21 -20.10 -15.47
CA GLY A 565 -24.66 -20.09 -15.67
C GLY A 565 -25.48 -19.79 -14.42
N SER A 566 -25.26 -20.52 -13.30
CA SER A 566 -25.90 -20.27 -12.02
C SER A 566 -25.00 -20.67 -10.84
N PHE A 567 -25.35 -20.23 -9.64
CA PHE A 567 -24.63 -20.61 -8.43
C PHE A 567 -24.73 -22.12 -8.14
N GLU A 568 -25.91 -22.73 -8.40
CA GLU A 568 -26.08 -24.16 -8.28
C GLU A 568 -25.20 -24.92 -9.28
N ALA A 569 -25.13 -24.49 -10.53
CA ALA A 569 -24.27 -25.10 -11.53
C ALA A 569 -22.79 -24.97 -11.16
N PHE A 570 -22.38 -23.83 -10.60
CA PHE A 570 -21.04 -23.63 -10.05
C PHE A 570 -20.75 -24.65 -8.95
N MET A 571 -21.61 -24.77 -7.93
CA MET A 571 -21.43 -25.73 -6.84
C MET A 571 -21.41 -27.19 -7.34
N ASP A 572 -22.27 -27.54 -8.29
CA ASP A 572 -22.33 -28.89 -8.86
C ASP A 572 -21.06 -29.26 -9.65
N GLY A 573 -20.35 -28.27 -10.17
CA GLY A 573 -19.04 -28.46 -10.77
C GLY A 573 -17.99 -29.06 -9.82
N PHE A 574 -18.15 -28.86 -8.51
CA PHE A 574 -17.25 -29.38 -7.46
C PHE A 574 -17.65 -30.78 -6.97
N ALA A 575 -18.82 -31.31 -7.35
CA ALA A 575 -19.26 -32.62 -6.91
C ALA A 575 -18.26 -33.71 -7.35
N GLY A 576 -17.81 -34.52 -6.39
CA GLY A 576 -16.80 -35.55 -6.61
C GLY A 576 -15.41 -35.07 -7.02
N LYS A 577 -15.18 -33.78 -7.14
CA LYS A 577 -13.85 -33.18 -7.35
C LYS A 577 -13.08 -33.21 -6.05
N LYS A 578 -11.89 -33.80 -6.09
CA LYS A 578 -11.11 -34.05 -4.89
C LYS A 578 -9.84 -33.20 -4.89
N VAL A 579 -9.56 -32.64 -3.75
CA VAL A 579 -8.24 -32.17 -3.36
C VAL A 579 -7.55 -33.35 -2.68
N CYS A 580 -6.43 -33.81 -3.21
CA CYS A 580 -5.71 -34.98 -2.74
C CYS A 580 -4.27 -34.64 -2.42
N GLY A 581 -3.67 -35.38 -1.45
CA GLY A 581 -2.28 -35.19 -1.08
C GLY A 581 -2.10 -34.33 0.17
N ASP A 582 -1.01 -33.59 0.20
CA ASP A 582 -0.59 -32.75 1.32
C ASP A 582 0.17 -31.51 0.81
N THR A 583 0.80 -30.77 1.71
CA THR A 583 1.61 -29.59 1.34
C THR A 583 2.84 -29.91 0.49
N HIS A 584 3.30 -31.16 0.39
CA HIS A 584 4.41 -31.56 -0.46
C HIS A 584 3.96 -31.94 -1.86
N ASN A 585 2.80 -32.61 -1.95
CA ASN A 585 2.27 -33.17 -3.17
C ASN A 585 0.76 -32.98 -3.23
N LEU A 586 0.35 -31.83 -3.75
CA LEU A 586 -1.06 -31.51 -3.93
C LEU A 586 -1.50 -31.86 -5.35
N ILE A 587 -2.64 -32.49 -5.50
CA ILE A 587 -3.38 -32.65 -6.74
C ILE A 587 -4.79 -32.13 -6.54
N TYR A 588 -5.17 -31.20 -7.39
CA TYR A 588 -6.51 -30.63 -7.39
C TYR A 588 -7.16 -30.78 -8.76
N GLN A 589 -8.35 -31.38 -8.80
CA GLN A 589 -9.18 -31.51 -9.99
C GLN A 589 -10.14 -30.33 -10.06
N SER A 590 -9.66 -29.22 -10.61
CA SER A 590 -10.44 -27.99 -10.74
C SER A 590 -11.59 -28.16 -11.76
N PRO A 591 -12.81 -27.71 -11.43
CA PRO A 591 -13.92 -27.68 -12.39
C PRO A 591 -13.60 -26.84 -13.65
N SER A 592 -12.88 -25.71 -13.48
CA SER A 592 -12.60 -24.78 -14.58
C SER A 592 -11.27 -25.01 -15.27
N GLN A 593 -10.23 -25.49 -14.56
CA GLN A 593 -8.85 -25.58 -15.05
C GLN A 593 -8.35 -27.02 -15.25
N GLY A 594 -9.14 -28.02 -14.85
CA GLY A 594 -8.74 -29.43 -14.92
C GLY A 594 -7.75 -29.83 -13.83
N GLU A 595 -6.81 -30.72 -14.14
CA GLU A 595 -5.83 -31.19 -13.16
C GLU A 595 -4.76 -30.13 -12.89
N ILE A 596 -4.65 -29.75 -11.63
CA ILE A 596 -3.60 -28.87 -11.12
C ILE A 596 -2.73 -29.64 -10.14
N THR A 597 -1.41 -29.60 -10.31
CA THR A 597 -0.49 -30.13 -9.32
C THR A 597 0.40 -29.04 -8.73
N PHE A 598 0.70 -29.14 -7.44
CA PHE A 598 1.49 -28.17 -6.72
C PHE A 598 2.12 -28.81 -5.48
N GLY A 599 3.02 -28.12 -4.81
CA GLY A 599 3.59 -28.54 -3.52
C GLY A 599 4.65 -27.58 -3.03
N TRP A 600 5.06 -27.72 -1.77
CA TRP A 600 5.99 -26.77 -1.15
C TRP A 600 7.26 -26.51 -1.95
N ASN A 601 7.81 -27.57 -2.59
CA ASN A 601 9.00 -27.48 -3.44
C ASN A 601 8.77 -28.01 -4.86
N ARG A 602 7.50 -28.08 -5.30
CA ARG A 602 7.13 -28.48 -6.65
C ARG A 602 6.64 -27.32 -7.47
N PRO A 603 6.85 -27.30 -8.78
CA PRO A 603 6.25 -26.30 -9.66
C PRO A 603 4.73 -26.40 -9.64
N LEU A 604 4.08 -25.30 -9.98
CA LEU A 604 2.67 -25.30 -10.34
C LEU A 604 2.53 -25.89 -11.75
N THR A 605 1.70 -26.92 -11.91
CA THR A 605 1.36 -27.42 -13.24
C THR A 605 -0.16 -27.44 -13.45
N VAL A 606 -0.59 -27.18 -14.67
CA VAL A 606 -1.99 -27.26 -15.10
C VAL A 606 -2.05 -28.11 -16.35
N GLY A 607 -2.84 -29.19 -16.32
CA GLY A 607 -2.89 -30.14 -17.41
C GLY A 607 -1.53 -30.78 -17.77
N GLY A 608 -0.60 -30.82 -16.79
CA GLY A 608 0.78 -31.32 -16.97
C GLY A 608 1.78 -30.28 -17.47
N GLU A 609 1.35 -29.09 -17.84
CA GLU A 609 2.23 -27.98 -18.25
C GLU A 609 2.64 -27.13 -17.05
N THR A 610 3.93 -26.78 -16.96
CA THR A 610 4.44 -25.92 -15.89
C THR A 610 4.05 -24.48 -16.14
N ILE A 611 3.45 -23.86 -15.12
CA ILE A 611 3.04 -22.46 -15.15
C ILE A 611 4.18 -21.59 -14.60
N CYS A 612 4.54 -20.55 -15.35
CA CYS A 612 5.50 -19.53 -14.92
C CYS A 612 4.85 -18.64 -13.85
N ILE A 613 5.46 -18.59 -12.66
CA ILE A 613 5.00 -17.78 -11.51
C ILE A 613 6.05 -16.78 -11.04
N HIS A 614 7.17 -16.64 -11.74
CA HIS A 614 8.27 -15.75 -11.40
C HIS A 614 8.82 -15.03 -12.63
N GLY A 615 9.46 -13.89 -12.40
CA GLY A 615 10.15 -13.15 -13.44
C GLY A 615 9.18 -12.48 -14.43
N TYR A 616 8.06 -12.00 -13.93
CA TYR A 616 7.10 -11.26 -14.75
C TYR A 616 7.72 -9.97 -15.29
N LYS A 617 7.12 -9.44 -16.33
CA LYS A 617 7.39 -8.09 -16.83
C LYS A 617 7.02 -7.04 -15.78
N ARG A 618 7.45 -5.79 -15.95
CA ARG A 618 6.94 -4.70 -15.10
C ARG A 618 5.42 -4.58 -15.23
N TYR A 619 4.91 -4.65 -16.46
CA TYR A 619 3.49 -4.81 -16.77
C TYR A 619 3.28 -5.81 -17.91
N ASP A 620 2.35 -6.72 -17.73
CA ASP A 620 1.88 -7.67 -18.74
C ASP A 620 0.35 -7.78 -18.63
N ASN A 621 -0.32 -6.84 -19.27
CA ASN A 621 -1.78 -6.75 -19.36
C ASN A 621 -2.22 -6.16 -20.71
N GLU A 622 -3.50 -6.10 -20.94
CA GLU A 622 -4.05 -5.60 -22.21
C GLU A 622 -3.77 -4.12 -22.50
N PHE A 623 -3.41 -3.34 -21.47
CA PHE A 623 -3.16 -1.90 -21.59
C PHE A 623 -1.67 -1.56 -21.68
N ALA A 624 -0.79 -2.37 -21.10
CA ALA A 624 0.64 -2.16 -21.07
C ALA A 624 1.43 -3.48 -21.14
N GLN A 625 2.47 -3.47 -21.98
CA GLN A 625 3.43 -4.56 -22.14
C GLN A 625 4.84 -3.97 -21.96
N THR A 626 5.36 -3.99 -20.75
CA THR A 626 6.61 -3.32 -20.39
C THR A 626 7.55 -4.30 -19.70
N GLU A 627 8.77 -4.45 -20.23
CA GLU A 627 9.79 -5.28 -19.59
C GLU A 627 10.21 -4.69 -18.24
N PHE A 628 10.70 -5.54 -17.34
CA PHE A 628 11.20 -5.07 -16.04
C PHE A 628 12.51 -4.27 -16.23
N ASP A 629 12.66 -3.18 -15.49
CA ASP A 629 13.79 -2.22 -15.61
C ASP A 629 13.83 -1.51 -16.99
N ALA A 630 12.70 -1.36 -17.66
CA ALA A 630 12.61 -0.60 -18.90
C ALA A 630 12.59 0.90 -18.63
N GLY A 631 13.23 1.67 -19.53
CA GLY A 631 13.32 3.13 -19.42
C GLY A 631 12.03 3.87 -19.80
N ALA A 632 11.00 3.18 -20.30
CA ALA A 632 9.71 3.78 -20.65
C ALA A 632 8.55 2.81 -20.43
N ILE A 633 7.38 3.37 -20.13
CA ILE A 633 6.10 2.66 -20.03
C ILE A 633 5.14 3.27 -21.04
N GLU A 634 4.52 2.41 -21.84
CA GLU A 634 3.50 2.78 -22.81
C GLU A 634 2.15 2.18 -22.41
N ILE A 635 1.14 3.04 -22.20
CA ILE A 635 -0.19 2.67 -21.77
C ILE A 635 -1.16 3.00 -22.91
N ASN A 636 -1.89 1.98 -23.38
CA ASN A 636 -2.83 2.09 -24.49
C ASN A 636 -4.22 1.61 -24.04
N ALA A 637 -5.20 2.49 -23.97
CA ALA A 637 -6.56 2.14 -23.60
C ALA A 637 -7.58 3.12 -24.17
N GLY A 638 -8.75 2.64 -24.55
CA GLY A 638 -9.87 3.46 -25.00
C GLY A 638 -9.57 4.34 -26.23
N GLY A 639 -8.60 3.95 -27.07
CA GLY A 639 -8.15 4.74 -28.21
C GLY A 639 -7.23 5.90 -27.85
N HIS A 640 -6.72 5.93 -26.61
CA HIS A 640 -5.75 6.89 -26.12
C HIS A 640 -4.43 6.19 -25.78
N GLN A 641 -3.33 6.93 -25.89
CA GLN A 641 -2.00 6.47 -25.50
C GLN A 641 -1.36 7.45 -24.54
N THR A 642 -0.69 6.93 -23.51
CA THR A 642 0.20 7.71 -22.63
C THR A 642 1.56 7.04 -22.61
N ILE A 643 2.61 7.81 -22.83
CA ILE A 643 4.00 7.35 -22.78
C ILE A 643 4.70 8.08 -21.63
N LEU A 644 5.28 7.30 -20.73
CA LEU A 644 6.11 7.74 -19.62
C LEU A 644 7.56 7.37 -19.95
N ASP A 645 8.31 8.29 -20.57
CA ASP A 645 9.71 8.08 -20.96
C ASP A 645 10.63 8.63 -19.87
N PHE A 646 11.07 7.75 -18.99
CA PHE A 646 11.95 8.11 -17.88
C PHE A 646 13.39 8.39 -18.32
N GLU A 647 13.86 7.83 -19.43
CA GLU A 647 15.20 8.12 -19.96
C GLU A 647 15.31 9.58 -20.40
N LYS A 648 14.26 10.11 -21.03
CA LYS A 648 14.21 11.49 -21.52
C LYS A 648 13.58 12.47 -20.54
N ALA A 649 12.95 12.00 -19.47
CA ALA A 649 12.05 12.77 -18.61
C ALA A 649 10.93 13.45 -19.42
N GLU A 650 10.28 12.69 -20.30
CA GLU A 650 9.21 13.17 -21.17
C GLU A 650 7.92 12.37 -20.97
N ARG A 651 6.82 13.08 -20.87
CA ARG A 651 5.48 12.52 -20.77
C ARG A 651 4.65 12.94 -21.98
N THR A 652 4.10 11.99 -22.71
CA THR A 652 3.32 12.24 -23.93
C THR A 652 1.94 11.62 -23.81
N ASP A 653 0.91 12.40 -24.15
CA ASP A 653 -0.49 11.94 -24.28
C ASP A 653 -0.92 12.10 -25.74
N ILE A 654 -1.47 11.02 -26.35
CA ILE A 654 -1.91 10.97 -27.75
C ILE A 654 -3.40 10.55 -27.81
#